data_1361aaa68968df210a87d13bc9010b27
#
_entry.id   1361aaa68968df210a87d13bc9010b27
#
_cell.length_a   1.000
_cell.length_b   1.000
_cell.length_c   1.000
_cell.angle_alpha   90.00
_cell.angle_beta   90.00
_cell.angle_gamma   90.00
#
_symmetry.space_group_name_H-M   'P 1'
#
loop_
_entity.id
_entity.type
_entity.pdbx_description
1 polymer ?
#
loop_
_entity_poly.entity_id
_entity_poly.type
_entity_poly.pdbx_seq_one_letter_code
_entity_poly.pdbx_strand_id
1 'polypeptide(L)'
;MGDPASSSTWVAKKVPSDSEISDNLSWRNVSVSQVQAAPKIYEQNIRLSGSMYDDPLFNYFRDDTDDQWTRTTDFTPSASIGQSYILCLELPHICYLPNIREYFVYYEVHNDIFNLQPGYSYSSNTCFVPVVKSHYFTDVPYEILFKINHLVQNGTLSGPTLDDNFYRLVSPGYERIDRIKRALEKMSYLKKTCLNPTNWLSEQYKKMRRSRVLTSPNITLDDDGLVYVYRVQITPAKVYFYGPEINVSNRVVRNYAADLDNFLRISFVDEDCEKLRSTDLSQRSAPGNNTRRTALYNRVLSVLSNGITIGDKHFDFLAFSSSQLRDNSAWMFASRPGLSASDIREWMGNFRNIRNVAKYAARLGQSFSSSTETLKVHKYEVKEAPDVTNGTEYVFSDGIGTISADFADEVSKKCNLTRFTPSAFQIRYGGYKGVVAIDPTSQWKLSLRKSMSKFQSDNITLDVLAYSKYQPCFLNRQLITLLSTLGVIDSIFELKQQEAVQQLNRMVAEPQAAIDAIELMPMGEITNIVKELLLCGYRPDVEPYVSMLLQTFRASKLLELKTRSRIFVPKGRAMMGCLDETRTLKYGQVFIQASNSADDRGKSVVTGKVIVAKNPCIHPGDIRILQAVHSPLLGHMVNCVVFPQLGPRPHPNECSGSDLDGDIYFVSWDPDLIPTRMVAPMDYTPAPTETLDHDVMIEEVHEYFTNYIVNESLGIIANAHVVFADRQSLKAESTQCIKLAELFSIAVDYPKTGVPAQIPHELHVKEYPDFMEKLDRATYVSEGVIGKLYREIKKQNPHIRHFTKDVATLSYDTDLIVDGYQDYITEAVWFKEEYDFKLGNLMEHYGINSEAEIISGCILKMAKNFTKKSDADAIRLAVKSLRKEARSWFSEMGSDESGDGHKALVAKASAWYHVTYHPQYWGCYNEGYDHRPHLISFPWCVYDKLILIKQKKNIARKMLDLQNRMRRNTILG
;
A
#
# COMPACT_ATOMS: atom_id res chain seq x y z
N MET A 1 -52.75 2.61 -33.74
CA MET A 1 -53.64 2.20 -32.62
C MET A 1 -52.79 1.31 -31.73
N GLY A 2 -52.33 1.63 -30.55
CA GLY A 2 -52.52 2.64 -29.55
C GLY A 2 -51.61 2.26 -28.41
N ASP A 3 -50.80 3.20 -28.04
CA ASP A 3 -50.11 3.21 -26.76
C ASP A 3 -51.05 3.16 -25.56
N PRO A 4 -50.62 2.83 -24.32
CA PRO A 4 -49.85 3.84 -23.59
C PRO A 4 -48.74 3.36 -22.64
N ALA A 5 -47.70 4.18 -22.58
CA ALA A 5 -46.72 4.27 -21.53
C ALA A 5 -47.31 4.53 -20.13
N SER A 6 -46.78 3.89 -19.10
CA SER A 6 -46.98 4.33 -17.72
C SER A 6 -45.64 4.81 -17.11
N SER A 7 -45.53 6.13 -17.05
CA SER A 7 -44.51 6.83 -16.27
C SER A 7 -44.86 6.78 -14.79
N SER A 8 -44.05 6.14 -13.97
CA SER A 8 -44.11 6.26 -12.53
C SER A 8 -43.27 7.48 -12.09
N THR A 9 -43.98 8.59 -11.85
CA THR A 9 -43.44 9.76 -11.17
C THR A 9 -43.32 9.51 -9.68
N TRP A 10 -42.09 9.55 -9.16
CA TRP A 10 -41.85 9.60 -7.72
C TRP A 10 -42.17 11.02 -7.20
N VAL A 11 -43.22 11.12 -6.40
CA VAL A 11 -43.58 12.35 -5.68
C VAL A 11 -42.66 12.42 -4.44
N ALA A 12 -41.78 13.41 -4.41
CA ALA A 12 -41.02 13.76 -3.22
C ALA A 12 -41.99 14.24 -2.13
N LYS A 13 -42.06 13.55 -1.00
CA LYS A 13 -42.73 14.05 0.19
C LYS A 13 -41.94 15.23 0.75
N LYS A 14 -42.58 16.39 0.83
CA LYS A 14 -42.09 17.59 1.50
C LYS A 14 -41.75 17.26 2.96
N VAL A 15 -40.59 17.68 3.39
CA VAL A 15 -40.19 17.75 4.80
C VAL A 15 -41.00 18.86 5.45
N PRO A 16 -41.64 18.67 6.60
CA PRO A 16 -42.35 19.72 7.32
C PRO A 16 -41.42 20.84 7.76
N SER A 17 -41.91 22.09 7.71
CA SER A 17 -41.17 23.26 8.17
C SER A 17 -41.04 23.29 9.70
N ASP A 18 -39.97 23.91 10.20
CA ASP A 18 -39.58 23.97 11.62
C ASP A 18 -40.64 24.51 12.62
N SER A 19 -41.78 24.97 12.14
CA SER A 19 -42.85 25.50 13.00
C SER A 19 -43.87 24.44 13.50
N GLU A 20 -43.79 23.20 13.03
CA GLU A 20 -44.72 22.13 13.43
C GLU A 20 -44.08 21.07 14.38
N ILE A 21 -42.85 21.31 14.87
CA ILE A 21 -42.10 20.32 15.70
C ILE A 21 -42.17 20.63 17.20
N SER A 22 -42.99 21.63 17.64
CA SER A 22 -42.96 22.07 19.03
C SER A 22 -43.83 21.29 20.02
N ASP A 23 -44.74 20.41 19.58
CA ASP A 23 -45.57 19.68 20.53
C ASP A 23 -45.67 18.18 20.20
N ASN A 24 -45.19 17.35 21.15
CA ASN A 24 -45.34 15.89 21.24
C ASN A 24 -44.31 15.01 20.53
N LEU A 25 -43.05 15.09 20.91
CA LEU A 25 -42.15 13.91 20.86
C LEU A 25 -41.58 13.64 22.24
N SER A 26 -42.21 12.77 22.97
CA SER A 26 -41.62 12.17 24.14
C SER A 26 -40.48 11.25 23.69
N TRP A 27 -39.27 11.56 24.06
CA TRP A 27 -38.03 10.82 23.74
C TRP A 27 -37.91 9.37 24.30
N ARG A 28 -39.07 8.81 24.71
CA ARG A 28 -39.09 7.52 25.41
C ARG A 28 -38.98 6.27 24.55
N ASN A 29 -39.00 6.36 23.22
CA ASN A 29 -39.08 5.16 22.35
C ASN A 29 -38.19 5.15 21.10
N VAL A 30 -37.03 5.76 21.11
CA VAL A 30 -36.06 5.55 20.03
C VAL A 30 -35.18 4.34 20.38
N SER A 31 -35.38 3.23 19.68
CA SER A 31 -34.60 2.01 19.89
C SER A 31 -33.15 2.20 19.42
N VAL A 32 -32.20 1.58 20.13
CA VAL A 32 -30.76 1.56 19.80
C VAL A 32 -30.51 1.16 18.33
N SER A 33 -31.40 0.35 17.74
CA SER A 33 -31.33 -0.06 16.33
C SER A 33 -31.57 1.05 15.31
N GLN A 34 -32.30 2.10 15.67
CA GLN A 34 -32.57 3.24 14.74
C GLN A 34 -31.41 4.26 14.71
N VAL A 35 -30.68 4.40 15.83
CA VAL A 35 -29.51 5.29 15.90
C VAL A 35 -28.29 4.64 15.23
N GLN A 36 -28.16 3.31 15.27
CA GLN A 36 -27.08 2.57 14.57
C GLN A 36 -27.27 2.50 13.05
N ALA A 37 -28.46 2.78 12.52
CA ALA A 37 -28.73 2.78 11.08
C ALA A 37 -28.25 4.07 10.37
N ALA A 38 -28.07 5.17 11.08
CA ALA A 38 -27.63 6.44 10.50
C ALA A 38 -26.23 6.40 9.84
N PRO A 39 -25.21 5.79 10.42
CA PRO A 39 -23.92 5.63 9.75
C PRO A 39 -23.97 4.77 8.49
N LYS A 40 -24.89 3.78 8.43
CA LYS A 40 -25.02 2.89 7.25
C LYS A 40 -25.75 3.52 6.07
N ILE A 41 -26.64 4.46 6.32
CA ILE A 41 -27.32 5.21 5.25
C ILE A 41 -26.33 6.13 4.54
N TYR A 42 -25.36 6.69 5.25
CA TYR A 42 -24.28 7.48 4.66
C TYR A 42 -23.33 6.62 3.80
N GLU A 43 -23.05 5.37 4.20
CA GLU A 43 -22.22 4.45 3.41
C GLU A 43 -22.91 3.99 2.11
N GLN A 44 -24.25 3.86 2.08
CA GLN A 44 -24.95 3.40 0.87
C GLN A 44 -25.02 4.46 -0.23
N ASN A 45 -25.03 5.75 0.10
CA ASN A 45 -25.06 6.82 -0.90
C ASN A 45 -23.68 7.17 -1.49
N ILE A 46 -22.58 6.71 -0.88
CA ILE A 46 -21.21 6.93 -1.37
C ILE A 46 -20.73 5.81 -2.32
N ARG A 47 -21.54 4.78 -2.57
CA ARG A 47 -21.15 3.58 -3.36
C ARG A 47 -20.87 3.80 -4.84
N LEU A 48 -20.92 5.04 -5.37
CA LEU A 48 -20.70 5.31 -6.80
C LEU A 48 -19.46 6.15 -7.14
N SER A 49 -18.70 6.64 -6.17
CA SER A 49 -17.44 7.33 -6.47
C SER A 49 -16.27 6.34 -6.39
N GLY A 50 -15.84 5.85 -7.54
CA GLY A 50 -14.63 5.06 -7.66
C GLY A 50 -13.42 5.84 -7.16
N SER A 51 -12.79 5.35 -6.07
CA SER A 51 -11.62 6.02 -5.50
C SER A 51 -10.40 5.89 -6.42
N MET A 52 -9.84 7.01 -6.76
CA MET A 52 -8.62 7.19 -7.55
C MET A 52 -7.37 7.07 -6.66
N TYR A 53 -6.92 5.88 -6.28
CA TYR A 53 -5.77 5.82 -5.39
C TYR A 53 -4.84 4.68 -5.75
N ASP A 54 -3.62 4.96 -6.23
CA ASP A 54 -2.47 4.04 -6.18
C ASP A 54 -1.22 4.47 -6.96
N ASP A 55 -1.15 5.74 -7.41
CA ASP A 55 0.09 6.35 -7.87
C ASP A 55 0.53 7.35 -6.79
N PRO A 56 1.79 7.39 -6.35
CA PRO A 56 2.27 8.44 -5.46
C PRO A 56 1.92 9.85 -5.96
N LEU A 57 1.71 10.01 -7.27
CA LEU A 57 1.24 11.25 -7.89
C LEU A 57 -0.27 11.47 -7.75
N PHE A 58 -1.08 10.41 -7.66
CA PHE A 58 -2.53 10.55 -7.56
C PHE A 58 -3.02 10.93 -6.16
N ASN A 59 -2.29 10.61 -5.10
CA ASN A 59 -2.54 11.22 -3.80
C ASN A 59 -2.32 12.74 -3.81
N TYR A 60 -1.61 13.24 -4.84
CA TYR A 60 -1.40 14.65 -5.08
C TYR A 60 -2.48 15.32 -5.96
N PHE A 61 -3.42 14.55 -6.53
CA PHE A 61 -4.44 15.07 -7.45
C PHE A 61 -5.74 15.51 -6.77
N ARG A 62 -5.76 15.65 -5.45
CA ARG A 62 -6.87 16.32 -4.75
C ARG A 62 -6.57 17.79 -4.60
N ASP A 63 -7.47 18.59 -5.11
CA ASP A 63 -7.34 20.05 -5.12
C ASP A 63 -7.78 20.67 -3.80
N ASP A 64 -6.98 21.60 -3.29
CA ASP A 64 -7.18 22.30 -2.03
C ASP A 64 -7.88 23.68 -2.18
N THR A 65 -8.41 24.01 -3.38
CA THR A 65 -9.05 25.31 -3.60
C THR A 65 -10.55 25.25 -3.38
N ASP A 66 -11.02 25.21 -2.13
CA ASP A 66 -12.44 25.32 -1.81
C ASP A 66 -12.82 26.73 -1.36
N ASP A 67 -13.31 27.54 -2.30
CA ASP A 67 -13.85 28.88 -2.02
C ASP A 67 -15.38 28.97 -1.85
N GLN A 68 -16.11 27.84 -1.76
CA GLN A 68 -17.58 27.90 -1.84
C GLN A 68 -18.37 27.40 -0.62
N TRP A 69 -17.78 27.17 0.53
CA TRP A 69 -18.54 26.94 1.77
C TRP A 69 -18.62 28.18 2.66
N THR A 70 -18.92 29.34 2.08
CA THR A 70 -19.27 30.56 2.81
C THR A 70 -20.78 30.72 2.92
N ARG A 71 -21.45 29.81 3.56
CA ARG A 71 -22.70 30.05 4.29
C ARG A 71 -22.64 29.28 5.59
N THR A 72 -21.75 29.69 6.43
CA THR A 72 -21.86 29.44 7.86
C THR A 72 -22.17 30.76 8.53
N THR A 73 -23.33 30.78 9.10
CA THR A 73 -23.69 31.73 10.17
C THR A 73 -22.50 31.88 11.11
N ASP A 74 -22.20 33.12 11.46
CA ASP A 74 -21.21 33.50 12.47
C ASP A 74 -21.51 32.78 13.79
N PHE A 75 -20.91 31.63 13.99
CA PHE A 75 -20.80 31.01 15.30
C PHE A 75 -19.51 31.48 15.95
N THR A 76 -19.62 32.50 16.79
CA THR A 76 -18.64 32.71 17.85
C THR A 76 -18.90 31.70 18.95
N PRO A 77 -18.07 30.66 19.18
CA PRO A 77 -18.32 29.72 20.27
C PRO A 77 -18.04 30.44 21.59
N SER A 78 -19.08 30.64 22.39
CA SER A 78 -18.83 30.82 23.83
C SER A 78 -18.32 29.50 24.38
N ALA A 79 -17.37 29.53 25.32
CA ALA A 79 -16.68 28.37 25.86
C ALA A 79 -17.59 27.26 26.46
N SER A 80 -18.89 27.54 26.64
CA SER A 80 -19.92 26.65 27.15
C SER A 80 -20.60 25.77 26.08
N ILE A 81 -20.49 26.13 24.78
CA ILE A 81 -21.22 25.45 23.72
C ILE A 81 -20.48 24.21 23.18
N GLY A 82 -19.15 24.21 23.22
CA GLY A 82 -18.35 23.05 22.81
C GLY A 82 -18.53 21.80 23.68
N GLN A 83 -18.65 22.00 24.98
CA GLN A 83 -18.88 20.91 25.94
C GLN A 83 -20.27 20.28 25.77
N SER A 84 -21.28 21.11 25.46
CA SER A 84 -22.67 20.65 25.28
C SER A 84 -22.84 19.82 24.00
N TYR A 85 -22.05 20.08 22.94
CA TYR A 85 -22.21 19.40 21.64
C TYR A 85 -21.68 17.97 21.64
N ILE A 86 -20.56 17.72 22.31
CA ILE A 86 -19.97 16.36 22.43
C ILE A 86 -20.86 15.51 23.34
N LEU A 87 -21.37 16.10 24.40
CA LEU A 87 -22.31 15.47 25.33
C LEU A 87 -23.62 15.07 24.65
N CYS A 88 -24.17 15.89 23.74
CA CYS A 88 -25.46 15.62 23.09
C CYS A 88 -25.40 14.45 22.10
N LEU A 89 -24.26 14.15 21.50
CA LEU A 89 -24.11 13.04 20.56
C LEU A 89 -23.97 11.67 21.24
N GLU A 90 -23.48 11.63 22.47
CA GLU A 90 -23.23 10.37 23.22
C GLU A 90 -24.21 10.14 24.40
N LEU A 91 -24.85 11.18 24.87
CA LEU A 91 -25.80 11.13 26.00
C LEU A 91 -26.95 10.10 25.88
N PRO A 92 -27.58 9.87 24.72
CA PRO A 92 -28.66 8.89 24.62
C PRO A 92 -28.24 7.48 24.97
N HIS A 93 -26.95 7.15 24.78
CA HIS A 93 -26.41 5.82 25.06
C HIS A 93 -25.96 5.64 26.50
N ILE A 94 -25.61 6.74 27.17
CA ILE A 94 -24.91 6.75 28.42
C ILE A 94 -25.88 6.98 29.60
N CYS A 95 -26.97 7.72 29.37
CA CYS A 95 -27.92 8.11 30.44
C CYS A 95 -28.59 6.95 31.20
N TYR A 96 -28.52 5.74 30.72
CA TYR A 96 -29.17 4.56 31.33
C TYR A 96 -28.20 3.54 31.92
N LEU A 97 -26.89 3.83 31.96
CA LEU A 97 -25.87 2.90 32.41
C LEU A 97 -25.31 3.33 33.79
N PRO A 98 -25.12 2.40 34.73
CA PRO A 98 -24.43 2.70 35.97
C PRO A 98 -22.96 3.07 35.67
N ASN A 99 -22.39 3.98 36.47
CA ASN A 99 -21.02 4.51 36.31
C ASN A 99 -20.78 5.53 35.21
N ILE A 100 -21.82 6.12 34.67
CA ILE A 100 -21.74 7.17 33.68
C ILE A 100 -20.86 8.37 34.09
N ARG A 101 -20.89 8.75 35.37
CA ARG A 101 -20.12 9.87 35.90
C ARG A 101 -18.60 9.62 35.81
N GLU A 102 -18.13 8.41 36.07
CA GLU A 102 -16.70 8.07 35.97
C GLU A 102 -16.22 8.07 34.52
N TYR A 103 -17.06 7.63 33.58
CA TYR A 103 -16.78 7.67 32.16
C TYR A 103 -16.72 9.11 31.62
N PHE A 104 -17.63 9.97 32.07
CA PHE A 104 -17.63 11.40 31.70
C PHE A 104 -16.48 12.17 32.32
N VAL A 105 -16.14 11.94 33.56
CA VAL A 105 -14.98 12.55 34.20
C VAL A 105 -13.70 12.16 33.45
N TYR A 106 -13.64 10.95 32.94
CA TYR A 106 -12.54 10.50 32.12
C TYR A 106 -12.45 11.26 30.79
N TYR A 107 -13.57 11.57 30.13
CA TYR A 107 -13.61 12.39 28.92
C TYR A 107 -13.45 13.89 29.21
N GLU A 108 -14.00 14.40 30.31
CA GLU A 108 -13.85 15.81 30.71
C GLU A 108 -12.40 16.19 31.02
N VAL A 109 -11.65 15.32 31.66
CA VAL A 109 -10.22 15.56 31.94
C VAL A 109 -9.40 15.67 30.66
N HIS A 110 -9.89 15.09 29.55
CA HIS A 110 -9.26 15.15 28.23
C HIS A 110 -9.86 16.21 27.31
N ASN A 111 -10.96 16.87 27.67
CA ASN A 111 -11.54 17.98 26.88
C ASN A 111 -10.64 19.21 26.81
N ASP A 112 -9.69 19.39 27.72
CA ASP A 112 -8.67 20.44 27.65
C ASP A 112 -7.79 20.30 26.38
N ILE A 113 -7.72 19.12 25.78
CA ILE A 113 -7.01 18.87 24.53
C ILE A 113 -7.75 19.49 23.33
N PHE A 114 -9.07 19.56 23.40
CA PHE A 114 -9.90 20.10 22.31
C PHE A 114 -10.19 21.59 22.47
N ASN A 115 -9.97 22.17 23.66
CA ASN A 115 -10.05 23.62 23.89
C ASN A 115 -8.73 24.28 23.50
N LEU A 116 -8.44 24.33 22.20
CA LEU A 116 -7.31 25.03 21.63
C LEU A 116 -7.55 26.55 21.65
N GLN A 117 -7.67 27.15 22.83
CA GLN A 117 -7.68 28.61 22.95
C GLN A 117 -6.28 29.17 22.69
N PRO A 118 -6.15 30.23 21.90
CA PRO A 118 -4.86 30.86 21.67
C PRO A 118 -4.35 31.46 22.99
N GLY A 119 -3.22 30.95 23.50
CA GLY A 119 -2.55 31.52 24.67
C GLY A 119 -2.27 30.57 25.84
N TYR A 120 -2.73 29.35 25.82
CA TYR A 120 -2.36 28.36 26.84
C TYR A 120 -1.05 27.66 26.47
N SER A 121 -0.02 27.85 27.30
CA SER A 121 1.14 26.98 27.29
C SER A 121 0.71 25.61 27.84
N TYR A 122 0.76 24.59 27.04
CA TYR A 122 0.49 23.23 27.46
C TYR A 122 1.52 22.83 28.51
N SER A 123 1.07 22.47 29.72
CA SER A 123 1.97 21.86 30.67
C SER A 123 2.43 20.50 30.14
N SER A 124 3.68 20.13 30.40
CA SER A 124 4.32 18.89 29.98
C SER A 124 3.60 17.61 30.46
N ASN A 125 2.51 17.72 31.19
CA ASN A 125 1.76 16.64 31.81
C ASN A 125 0.36 16.41 31.20
N THR A 126 0.01 17.04 30.09
CA THR A 126 -1.30 16.81 29.44
C THR A 126 -1.32 15.49 28.72
N CYS A 127 -2.24 14.62 29.09
CA CYS A 127 -2.53 13.36 28.42
C CYS A 127 -3.32 13.66 27.13
N PHE A 128 -2.70 13.48 25.96
CA PHE A 128 -3.30 13.86 24.67
C PHE A 128 -4.25 12.83 24.07
N VAL A 129 -4.30 11.64 24.62
CA VAL A 129 -5.05 10.53 24.08
C VAL A 129 -5.99 10.00 25.16
N PRO A 130 -7.31 10.06 24.95
CA PRO A 130 -8.26 9.43 25.84
C PRO A 130 -8.03 7.92 25.81
N VAL A 131 -7.57 7.37 26.91
CA VAL A 131 -7.24 5.95 27.06
C VAL A 131 -8.09 5.37 28.18
N VAL A 132 -8.71 4.23 27.93
CA VAL A 132 -9.33 3.44 28.98
C VAL A 132 -8.21 2.94 29.91
N LYS A 133 -8.19 3.39 31.15
CA LYS A 133 -7.20 2.97 32.15
C LYS A 133 -7.59 1.60 32.69
N SER A 134 -6.59 0.77 33.01
CA SER A 134 -6.83 -0.44 33.78
C SER A 134 -7.33 -0.08 35.19
N HIS A 135 -8.17 -0.92 35.76
CA HIS A 135 -8.65 -0.73 37.13
C HIS A 135 -7.50 -0.84 38.11
N TYR A 136 -7.57 -0.10 39.25
CA TYR A 136 -6.49 0.03 40.26
C TYR A 136 -5.97 -1.30 40.84
N PHE A 137 -6.69 -2.40 40.65
CA PHE A 137 -6.37 -3.71 41.24
C PHE A 137 -5.91 -4.76 40.21
N THR A 138 -5.82 -4.42 38.92
CA THR A 138 -5.41 -5.36 37.87
C THR A 138 -4.30 -4.79 37.01
N ASP A 139 -3.21 -5.53 36.93
CA ASP A 139 -2.14 -5.20 36.01
C ASP A 139 -2.49 -5.73 34.59
N VAL A 140 -2.93 -4.84 33.71
CA VAL A 140 -3.29 -5.17 32.33
C VAL A 140 -2.16 -4.68 31.43
N PRO A 141 -1.45 -5.59 30.73
CA PRO A 141 -0.38 -5.21 29.83
C PRO A 141 -0.81 -4.22 28.74
N TYR A 142 0.11 -3.35 28.32
CA TYR A 142 -0.09 -2.32 27.31
C TYR A 142 -0.79 -2.85 26.05
N GLU A 143 -0.37 -3.98 25.53
CA GLU A 143 -0.93 -4.59 24.31
C GLU A 143 -2.41 -4.98 24.43
N ILE A 144 -2.83 -5.43 25.62
CA ILE A 144 -4.23 -5.74 25.93
C ILE A 144 -5.02 -4.44 26.09
N LEU A 145 -4.48 -3.47 26.81
CA LEU A 145 -5.11 -2.16 27.03
C LEU A 145 -5.29 -1.41 25.70
N PHE A 146 -4.30 -1.46 24.81
CA PHE A 146 -4.39 -0.90 23.47
C PHE A 146 -5.55 -1.52 22.67
N LYS A 147 -5.70 -2.85 22.71
CA LYS A 147 -6.80 -3.56 22.03
C LYS A 147 -8.17 -3.23 22.64
N ILE A 148 -8.26 -3.09 23.96
CA ILE A 148 -9.50 -2.64 24.61
C ILE A 148 -9.89 -1.24 24.15
N ASN A 149 -8.93 -0.28 24.09
CA ASN A 149 -9.18 1.06 23.57
C ASN A 149 -9.67 1.03 22.11
N HIS A 150 -9.07 0.20 21.28
CA HIS A 150 -9.53 -0.01 19.91
C HIS A 150 -10.99 -0.50 19.86
N LEU A 151 -11.36 -1.47 20.70
CA LEU A 151 -12.73 -2.02 20.76
C LEU A 151 -13.76 -1.01 21.29
N VAL A 152 -13.35 -0.14 22.20
CA VAL A 152 -14.21 0.94 22.72
C VAL A 152 -14.44 1.99 21.63
N GLN A 153 -13.40 2.38 20.92
CA GLN A 153 -13.49 3.43 19.89
C GLN A 153 -14.26 3.01 18.65
N ASN A 154 -14.19 1.75 18.26
CA ASN A 154 -14.99 1.24 17.14
C ASN A 154 -16.43 0.85 17.54
N GLY A 155 -16.80 1.06 18.80
CA GLY A 155 -18.16 0.78 19.31
C GLY A 155 -18.47 -0.68 19.58
N THR A 156 -17.49 -1.58 19.50
CA THR A 156 -17.66 -3.01 19.84
C THR A 156 -17.82 -3.22 21.34
N LEU A 157 -17.09 -2.46 22.15
CA LEU A 157 -17.24 -2.39 23.61
C LEU A 157 -17.81 -1.04 24.01
N SER A 158 -18.63 -1.05 25.07
CA SER A 158 -19.07 0.17 25.75
C SER A 158 -18.22 0.37 27.02
N GLY A 159 -17.66 1.59 27.20
CA GLY A 159 -16.86 1.91 28.40
C GLY A 159 -17.52 1.52 29.70
N PRO A 160 -18.79 1.84 29.92
CA PRO A 160 -19.54 1.45 31.16
C PRO A 160 -19.68 -0.06 31.42
N THR A 161 -19.47 -0.92 30.42
CA THR A 161 -19.50 -2.39 30.59
C THR A 161 -18.16 -2.99 31.02
N LEU A 162 -17.12 -2.16 31.19
CA LEU A 162 -15.77 -2.54 31.59
C LEU A 162 -15.66 -2.49 33.12
N ASP A 163 -16.26 -3.49 33.78
CA ASP A 163 -16.26 -3.64 35.23
C ASP A 163 -15.01 -4.40 35.72
N ASP A 164 -14.86 -4.52 37.05
CA ASP A 164 -13.77 -5.24 37.71
C ASP A 164 -13.67 -6.70 37.24
N ASN A 165 -14.81 -7.34 36.96
CA ASN A 165 -14.83 -8.71 36.46
C ASN A 165 -14.29 -8.80 35.05
N PHE A 166 -14.57 -7.81 34.18
CA PHE A 166 -13.99 -7.72 32.85
C PHE A 166 -12.46 -7.60 32.94
N TYR A 167 -11.94 -6.62 33.73
CA TYR A 167 -10.50 -6.42 33.87
C TYR A 167 -9.79 -7.63 34.48
N ARG A 168 -10.43 -8.34 35.43
CA ARG A 168 -9.90 -9.60 35.96
C ARG A 168 -9.75 -10.67 34.83
N LEU A 169 -10.74 -10.78 33.94
CA LEU A 169 -10.72 -11.77 32.86
C LEU A 169 -9.66 -11.48 31.80
N VAL A 170 -9.30 -10.22 31.61
CA VAL A 170 -8.25 -9.81 30.65
C VAL A 170 -6.88 -9.64 31.33
N SER A 171 -6.74 -9.99 32.60
CA SER A 171 -5.46 -10.00 33.31
C SER A 171 -4.67 -11.29 33.06
N PRO A 172 -3.36 -11.22 32.77
CA PRO A 172 -2.49 -12.40 32.62
C PRO A 172 -2.45 -13.34 33.84
N GLY A 173 -2.79 -12.83 35.04
CA GLY A 173 -2.93 -13.65 36.25
C GLY A 173 -4.15 -14.59 36.23
N TYR A 174 -5.15 -14.29 35.42
CA TYR A 174 -6.37 -15.11 35.30
C TYR A 174 -6.36 -16.05 34.08
N GLU A 175 -5.93 -15.56 32.93
CA GLU A 175 -5.88 -16.35 31.70
C GLU A 175 -4.56 -16.07 30.93
N ARG A 176 -4.12 -17.03 30.11
CA ARG A 176 -2.91 -16.85 29.28
C ARG A 176 -3.09 -15.69 28.29
N ILE A 177 -2.05 -14.87 28.17
CA ILE A 177 -2.03 -13.67 27.32
C ILE A 177 -2.44 -13.96 25.86
N ASP A 178 -2.00 -15.09 25.29
CA ASP A 178 -2.34 -15.50 23.93
C ASP A 178 -3.84 -15.73 23.76
N ARG A 179 -4.50 -16.33 24.77
CA ARG A 179 -5.94 -16.54 24.73
C ARG A 179 -6.71 -15.24 24.92
N ILE A 180 -6.21 -14.34 25.77
CA ILE A 180 -6.78 -13.00 25.94
C ILE A 180 -6.74 -12.25 24.62
N LYS A 181 -5.57 -12.18 23.97
CA LYS A 181 -5.40 -11.54 22.67
C LYS A 181 -6.34 -12.12 21.62
N ARG A 182 -6.39 -13.45 21.50
CA ARG A 182 -7.27 -14.14 20.54
C ARG A 182 -8.75 -13.89 20.81
N ALA A 183 -9.17 -13.81 22.10
CA ALA A 183 -10.56 -13.50 22.44
C ALA A 183 -10.90 -12.05 22.07
N LEU A 184 -10.06 -11.08 22.44
CA LEU A 184 -10.26 -9.68 22.08
C LEU A 184 -10.22 -9.46 20.56
N GLU A 185 -9.40 -10.21 19.83
CA GLU A 185 -9.37 -10.19 18.38
C GLU A 185 -10.69 -10.72 17.79
N LYS A 186 -11.20 -11.86 18.27
CA LYS A 186 -12.54 -12.35 17.88
C LYS A 186 -13.64 -11.34 18.20
N MET A 187 -13.53 -10.62 19.31
CA MET A 187 -14.49 -9.59 19.70
C MET A 187 -14.50 -8.43 18.70
N SER A 188 -13.36 -8.05 18.12
CA SER A 188 -13.29 -6.95 17.15
C SER A 188 -14.12 -7.18 15.87
N TYR A 189 -14.50 -8.44 15.60
CA TYR A 189 -15.32 -8.81 14.43
C TYR A 189 -16.82 -8.94 14.74
N LEU A 190 -17.24 -8.61 15.98
CA LEU A 190 -18.67 -8.55 16.31
C LEU A 190 -19.30 -7.35 15.57
N LYS A 191 -20.41 -7.60 14.87
CA LYS A 191 -21.13 -6.56 14.13
C LYS A 191 -22.00 -5.65 15.01
N LYS A 192 -22.22 -6.04 16.26
CA LYS A 192 -23.02 -5.33 17.24
C LYS A 192 -22.19 -5.11 18.51
N THR A 193 -22.49 -4.04 19.22
CA THR A 193 -21.87 -3.77 20.52
C THR A 193 -22.08 -4.94 21.46
N CYS A 194 -21.03 -5.40 22.10
CA CYS A 194 -21.06 -6.47 23.10
C CYS A 194 -21.56 -5.89 24.42
N LEU A 195 -22.82 -6.11 24.73
CA LEU A 195 -23.46 -5.60 25.95
C LEU A 195 -23.05 -6.35 27.23
N ASN A 196 -22.53 -7.56 27.11
CA ASN A 196 -22.02 -8.35 28.23
C ASN A 196 -20.67 -8.98 27.92
N PRO A 197 -19.60 -8.16 27.90
CA PRO A 197 -18.27 -8.64 27.52
C PRO A 197 -17.68 -9.67 28.46
N THR A 198 -18.02 -9.61 29.77
CA THR A 198 -17.58 -10.55 30.81
C THR A 198 -18.07 -11.96 30.53
N ASN A 199 -19.34 -12.15 30.24
CA ASN A 199 -19.90 -13.46 29.88
C ASN A 199 -19.36 -13.95 28.54
N TRP A 200 -19.29 -13.07 27.54
CA TRP A 200 -18.79 -13.41 26.23
C TRP A 200 -17.33 -13.92 26.29
N LEU A 201 -16.43 -13.21 27.01
CA LEU A 201 -15.05 -13.65 27.22
C LEU A 201 -14.98 -15.01 27.93
N SER A 202 -15.78 -15.20 29.01
CA SER A 202 -15.83 -16.45 29.77
C SER A 202 -16.21 -17.64 28.86
N GLU A 203 -17.18 -17.44 27.96
CA GLU A 203 -17.59 -18.47 27.00
C GLU A 203 -16.50 -18.75 25.96
N GLN A 204 -15.84 -17.71 25.44
CA GLN A 204 -14.72 -17.90 24.50
C GLN A 204 -13.58 -18.68 25.14
N TYR A 205 -13.23 -18.35 26.40
CA TYR A 205 -12.20 -19.09 27.12
C TYR A 205 -12.59 -20.55 27.37
N LYS A 206 -13.85 -20.83 27.69
CA LYS A 206 -14.36 -22.20 27.80
C LYS A 206 -14.24 -22.96 26.47
N LYS A 207 -14.60 -22.32 25.34
CA LYS A 207 -14.44 -22.90 23.99
C LYS A 207 -12.98 -23.18 23.69
N MET A 208 -12.07 -22.22 23.94
CA MET A 208 -10.64 -22.37 23.71
C MET A 208 -9.97 -23.43 24.58
N ARG A 209 -10.42 -23.61 25.85
CA ARG A 209 -9.90 -24.65 26.75
C ARG A 209 -10.35 -26.06 26.37
N ARG A 210 -11.55 -26.19 25.75
CA ARG A 210 -12.08 -27.50 25.27
C ARG A 210 -11.49 -27.92 23.96
N SER A 211 -11.07 -26.97 23.13
CA SER A 211 -10.35 -27.25 21.90
C SER A 211 -9.02 -27.91 22.25
N ARG A 212 -8.74 -29.10 21.73
CA ARG A 212 -7.38 -29.66 21.72
C ARG A 212 -6.54 -28.73 20.87
N VAL A 213 -5.87 -27.79 21.52
CA VAL A 213 -4.99 -26.84 20.88
C VAL A 213 -3.80 -27.65 20.39
N LEU A 214 -3.82 -28.01 19.12
CA LEU A 214 -2.57 -28.19 18.39
C LEU A 214 -1.89 -26.80 18.44
N THR A 215 -0.72 -26.75 19.07
CA THR A 215 0.10 -25.54 19.06
C THR A 215 0.41 -25.25 17.60
N SER A 216 -0.27 -24.25 17.02
CA SER A 216 0.13 -23.75 15.70
C SER A 216 1.63 -23.48 15.75
N PRO A 217 2.43 -23.97 14.80
CA PRO A 217 3.83 -23.61 14.72
C PRO A 217 3.92 -22.08 14.70
N ASN A 218 4.71 -21.53 15.61
CA ASN A 218 5.02 -20.11 15.61
C ASN A 218 5.90 -19.81 14.38
N ILE A 219 5.26 -19.51 13.26
CA ILE A 219 5.99 -18.85 12.16
C ILE A 219 6.23 -17.43 12.64
N THR A 220 7.50 -17.14 12.92
CA THR A 220 7.91 -15.80 13.29
C THR A 220 7.79 -14.91 12.05
N LEU A 221 7.08 -13.77 12.16
CA LEU A 221 6.98 -12.79 11.08
C LEU A 221 8.36 -12.28 10.62
N ASP A 222 9.35 -12.34 11.51
CA ASP A 222 10.74 -11.94 11.26
C ASP A 222 11.36 -12.69 10.07
N ASP A 223 11.08 -13.98 9.91
CA ASP A 223 11.58 -14.78 8.79
C ASP A 223 11.07 -14.26 7.42
N ASP A 224 9.91 -13.59 7.41
CA ASP A 224 9.31 -13.04 6.21
C ASP A 224 9.56 -11.52 6.07
N GLY A 225 10.37 -10.91 6.95
CA GLY A 225 10.66 -9.48 6.96
C GLY A 225 9.48 -8.61 7.39
N LEU A 226 8.58 -9.16 8.19
CA LEU A 226 7.39 -8.50 8.71
C LEU A 226 7.52 -8.24 10.21
N VAL A 227 6.83 -7.19 10.68
CA VAL A 227 6.75 -6.83 12.09
C VAL A 227 5.33 -6.37 12.40
N TYR A 228 4.90 -6.55 13.65
CA TYR A 228 3.69 -5.92 14.17
C TYR A 228 3.99 -4.53 14.70
N VAL A 229 3.22 -3.54 14.29
CA VAL A 229 3.37 -2.14 14.69
C VAL A 229 2.04 -1.59 15.18
N TYR A 230 2.06 -0.92 16.31
CA TYR A 230 0.92 -0.15 16.81
C TYR A 230 0.79 1.16 16.03
N ARG A 231 -0.42 1.54 15.69
CA ARG A 231 -0.72 2.76 14.93
C ARG A 231 -1.81 3.57 15.60
N VAL A 232 -1.65 4.89 15.57
CA VAL A 232 -2.63 5.85 16.03
C VAL A 232 -2.91 6.85 14.92
N GLN A 233 -4.19 7.12 14.65
CA GLN A 233 -4.61 8.19 13.76
C GLN A 233 -5.21 9.33 14.58
N ILE A 234 -4.75 10.53 14.32
CA ILE A 234 -5.13 11.74 15.04
C ILE A 234 -5.91 12.63 14.08
N THR A 235 -7.20 12.80 14.38
CA THR A 235 -8.08 13.72 13.67
C THR A 235 -8.12 15.06 14.38
N PRO A 236 -8.75 16.11 13.81
CA PRO A 236 -8.98 17.36 14.50
C PRO A 236 -9.68 17.22 15.86
N ALA A 237 -10.62 16.27 15.99
CA ALA A 237 -11.42 16.09 17.20
C ALA A 237 -11.18 14.78 17.95
N LYS A 238 -10.62 13.72 17.29
CA LYS A 238 -10.56 12.36 17.85
C LYS A 238 -9.17 11.75 17.70
N VAL A 239 -9.00 10.60 18.33
CA VAL A 239 -7.83 9.73 18.19
C VAL A 239 -8.31 8.30 18.01
N TYR A 240 -7.84 7.62 16.96
CA TYR A 240 -8.20 6.25 16.65
C TYR A 240 -6.99 5.32 16.86
N PHE A 241 -7.22 4.16 17.45
CA PHE A 241 -6.22 3.13 17.70
C PHE A 241 -6.36 2.00 16.69
N TYR A 242 -5.26 1.63 16.05
CA TYR A 242 -5.22 0.55 15.08
C TYR A 242 -4.07 -0.41 15.39
N GLY A 243 -4.33 -1.67 15.24
CA GLY A 243 -3.29 -2.67 15.33
C GLY A 243 -3.31 -3.52 16.61
N PRO A 244 -2.22 -4.25 16.83
CA PRO A 244 -1.00 -4.20 16.03
C PRO A 244 -1.22 -4.61 14.57
N GLU A 245 -0.69 -3.79 13.63
CA GLU A 245 -0.78 -4.00 12.18
C GLU A 245 0.49 -4.66 11.65
N ILE A 246 0.34 -5.51 10.63
CA ILE A 246 1.48 -6.08 9.93
C ILE A 246 2.13 -4.98 9.07
N ASN A 247 3.44 -4.80 9.22
CA ASN A 247 4.23 -3.84 8.46
C ASN A 247 5.52 -4.47 7.94
N VAL A 248 6.03 -3.95 6.84
CA VAL A 248 7.34 -4.37 6.34
C VAL A 248 8.43 -3.82 7.27
N SER A 249 9.35 -4.68 7.67
CA SER A 249 10.43 -4.33 8.58
C SER A 249 11.42 -3.32 7.98
N ASN A 250 12.08 -2.56 8.84
CA ASN A 250 13.15 -1.64 8.47
C ASN A 250 14.34 -1.82 9.44
N ARG A 251 15.48 -1.19 9.12
CA ARG A 251 16.72 -1.33 9.88
C ARG A 251 16.56 -1.00 11.36
N VAL A 252 15.84 0.06 11.72
CA VAL A 252 15.65 0.51 13.11
C VAL A 252 14.86 -0.51 13.89
N VAL A 253 13.70 -0.90 13.37
CA VAL A 253 12.78 -1.83 14.03
C VAL A 253 13.43 -3.21 14.19
N ARG A 254 14.24 -3.67 13.23
CA ARG A 254 15.00 -4.92 13.36
C ARG A 254 16.06 -4.85 14.46
N ASN A 255 16.82 -3.76 14.52
CA ASN A 255 17.87 -3.61 15.55
C ASN A 255 17.29 -3.57 16.98
N TYR A 256 16.09 -3.04 17.13
CA TYR A 256 15.39 -2.92 18.41
C TYR A 256 14.16 -3.85 18.49
N ALA A 257 14.29 -5.07 17.94
CA ALA A 257 13.19 -6.03 17.89
C ALA A 257 12.63 -6.40 19.27
N ALA A 258 13.46 -6.38 20.31
CA ALA A 258 13.03 -6.61 21.71
C ALA A 258 12.15 -5.48 22.26
N ASP A 259 12.15 -4.30 21.63
CA ASP A 259 11.42 -3.10 22.05
C ASP A 259 10.27 -2.74 21.08
N LEU A 260 9.76 -3.68 20.28
CA LEU A 260 8.70 -3.43 19.31
C LEU A 260 7.47 -2.73 19.90
N ASP A 261 7.08 -3.10 21.11
CA ASP A 261 5.94 -2.50 21.82
C ASP A 261 6.18 -1.06 22.28
N ASN A 262 7.41 -0.56 22.15
CA ASN A 262 7.77 0.83 22.41
C ASN A 262 7.79 1.68 21.13
N PHE A 263 7.58 1.09 19.94
CA PHE A 263 7.40 1.82 18.69
C PHE A 263 5.92 2.08 18.42
N LEU A 264 5.60 3.30 18.03
CA LEU A 264 4.26 3.71 17.65
C LEU A 264 4.32 4.48 16.33
N ARG A 265 3.44 4.15 15.39
CA ARG A 265 3.24 4.94 14.18
C ARG A 265 2.05 5.86 14.35
N ILE A 266 2.25 7.17 14.16
CA ILE A 266 1.15 8.14 14.17
C ILE A 266 0.87 8.65 12.75
N SER A 267 -0.36 9.07 12.49
CA SER A 267 -0.78 9.73 11.27
C SER A 267 -1.77 10.84 11.58
N PHE A 268 -1.64 11.98 10.93
CA PHE A 268 -2.59 13.09 11.04
C PHE A 268 -3.54 13.06 9.86
N VAL A 269 -4.84 12.95 10.15
CA VAL A 269 -5.90 12.74 9.16
C VAL A 269 -7.09 13.67 9.46
N ASP A 270 -7.98 13.83 8.50
CA ASP A 270 -9.26 14.52 8.71
C ASP A 270 -10.28 13.61 9.45
N GLU A 271 -11.50 14.10 9.69
CA GLU A 271 -12.53 13.31 10.40
C GLU A 271 -13.05 12.13 9.56
N ASP A 272 -12.81 12.11 8.26
CA ASP A 272 -13.10 10.99 7.37
C ASP A 272 -11.94 9.98 7.26
N CYS A 273 -10.90 10.14 8.09
CA CYS A 273 -9.65 9.38 8.07
C CYS A 273 -8.88 9.52 6.74
N GLU A 274 -9.08 10.60 6.00
CA GLU A 274 -8.31 10.95 4.81
C GLU A 274 -7.13 11.86 5.18
N LYS A 275 -6.14 11.96 4.29
CA LYS A 275 -4.96 12.80 4.49
C LYS A 275 -5.36 14.27 4.71
N LEU A 276 -4.84 14.92 5.76
CA LEU A 276 -4.99 16.36 5.95
C LEU A 276 -4.42 17.14 4.77
N ARG A 277 -5.11 18.19 4.36
CA ARG A 277 -4.74 19.07 3.26
C ARG A 277 -4.20 20.40 3.77
N SER A 278 -3.53 21.14 2.91
CA SER A 278 -3.02 22.48 3.23
C SER A 278 -4.14 23.43 3.68
N THR A 279 -5.33 23.33 3.07
CA THR A 279 -6.50 24.14 3.44
C THR A 279 -7.00 23.90 4.87
N ASP A 280 -6.76 22.73 5.43
CA ASP A 280 -7.23 22.38 6.78
C ASP A 280 -6.39 23.09 7.86
N LEU A 281 -5.10 23.33 7.57
CA LEU A 281 -4.14 23.95 8.49
C LEU A 281 -3.90 25.43 8.21
N SER A 282 -4.16 25.91 6.99
CA SER A 282 -3.95 27.31 6.61
C SER A 282 -5.12 28.19 7.01
N GLN A 283 -4.83 29.41 7.49
CA GLN A 283 -5.89 30.43 7.66
C GLN A 283 -6.32 30.93 6.28
N ARG A 284 -7.60 30.83 5.96
CA ARG A 284 -8.19 31.59 4.88
C ARG A 284 -8.08 33.09 5.23
N SER A 285 -7.44 33.83 4.33
CA SER A 285 -7.05 35.23 4.43
C SER A 285 -8.00 36.12 5.26
N ALA A 286 -7.58 36.46 6.47
CA ALA A 286 -8.04 37.70 7.06
C ALA A 286 -7.08 38.81 6.56
N PRO A 287 -7.56 39.97 6.09
CA PRO A 287 -6.68 41.10 5.73
C PRO A 287 -6.05 41.67 6.98
N GLY A 288 -4.80 41.33 7.20
CA GLY A 288 -3.98 41.86 8.30
C GLY A 288 -2.77 40.96 8.58
N ASN A 289 -1.62 41.56 8.68
CA ASN A 289 -0.25 40.98 8.75
C ASN A 289 0.06 40.11 9.98
N ASN A 290 -0.93 39.46 10.61
CA ASN A 290 -0.69 38.52 11.70
C ASN A 290 -1.15 37.13 11.26
N THR A 291 -0.22 36.31 10.77
CA THR A 291 -0.40 34.89 10.50
C THR A 291 -0.61 34.12 11.82
N ARG A 292 -1.83 34.15 12.37
CA ARG A 292 -2.19 33.30 13.51
C ARG A 292 -2.23 31.86 13.03
N ARG A 293 -1.45 30.97 13.66
CA ARG A 293 -1.49 29.52 13.43
C ARG A 293 -2.89 28.99 13.80
N THR A 294 -3.46 28.11 12.97
CA THR A 294 -4.77 27.51 13.26
C THR A 294 -4.70 26.57 14.47
N ALA A 295 -5.85 26.27 15.08
CA ALA A 295 -5.93 25.32 16.17
C ALA A 295 -5.42 23.94 15.76
N LEU A 296 -5.73 23.48 14.54
CA LEU A 296 -5.25 22.21 14.00
C LEU A 296 -3.73 22.21 13.78
N TYR A 297 -3.15 23.32 13.29
CA TYR A 297 -1.70 23.47 13.19
C TYR A 297 -1.04 23.27 14.57
N ASN A 298 -1.56 23.97 15.58
CA ASN A 298 -1.03 23.87 16.94
C ASN A 298 -1.21 22.45 17.53
N ARG A 299 -2.30 21.76 17.21
CA ARG A 299 -2.53 20.36 17.61
C ARG A 299 -1.48 19.42 17.01
N VAL A 300 -1.21 19.51 15.71
CA VAL A 300 -0.18 18.69 15.05
C VAL A 300 1.19 18.97 15.67
N LEU A 301 1.56 20.24 15.81
CA LEU A 301 2.84 20.64 16.39
C LEU A 301 2.98 20.18 17.86
N SER A 302 1.91 20.33 18.64
CA SER A 302 1.90 19.93 20.05
C SER A 302 2.08 18.40 20.22
N VAL A 303 1.43 17.60 19.40
CA VAL A 303 1.60 16.13 19.43
C VAL A 303 3.04 15.72 19.09
N LEU A 304 3.66 16.39 18.13
CA LEU A 304 5.06 16.09 17.77
C LEU A 304 6.03 16.53 18.86
N SER A 305 5.78 17.68 19.50
CA SER A 305 6.70 18.27 20.48
C SER A 305 6.55 17.68 21.88
N ASN A 306 5.31 17.37 22.29
CA ASN A 306 5.03 16.89 23.64
C ASN A 306 4.78 15.38 23.71
N GLY A 307 4.78 14.70 22.55
CA GLY A 307 4.53 13.27 22.51
C GLY A 307 3.08 12.85 22.79
N ILE A 308 2.89 11.55 23.00
CA ILE A 308 1.58 10.93 23.28
C ILE A 308 1.74 9.95 24.45
N THR A 309 0.85 10.04 25.42
CA THR A 309 0.79 9.08 26.54
C THR A 309 -0.33 8.07 26.31
N ILE A 310 -0.01 6.78 26.33
CA ILE A 310 -0.97 5.67 26.22
C ILE A 310 -0.70 4.70 27.37
N GLY A 311 -1.63 4.64 28.33
CA GLY A 311 -1.41 3.88 29.56
C GLY A 311 -0.26 4.45 30.36
N ASP A 312 0.73 3.62 30.65
CA ASP A 312 1.97 3.94 31.36
C ASP A 312 3.12 4.39 30.44
N LYS A 313 2.93 4.30 29.11
CA LYS A 313 3.96 4.62 28.11
C LYS A 313 3.79 6.03 27.56
N HIS A 314 4.86 6.79 27.59
CA HIS A 314 4.96 8.09 26.91
C HIS A 314 5.80 7.94 25.66
N PHE A 315 5.23 8.28 24.50
CA PHE A 315 5.84 8.14 23.18
C PHE A 315 6.35 9.50 22.68
N ASP A 316 7.65 9.64 22.61
CA ASP A 316 8.33 10.82 22.03
C ASP A 316 8.49 10.68 20.53
N PHE A 317 8.55 11.81 19.83
CA PHE A 317 8.86 11.84 18.40
C PHE A 317 10.22 11.18 18.11
N LEU A 318 10.25 10.32 17.08
CA LEU A 318 11.48 9.63 16.69
C LEU A 318 12.00 10.12 15.33
N ALA A 319 11.25 9.91 14.27
CA ALA A 319 11.60 10.33 12.90
C ALA A 319 10.45 10.07 11.91
N PHE A 320 10.63 10.51 10.67
CA PHE A 320 9.79 10.16 9.53
C PHE A 320 10.62 10.00 8.25
N SER A 321 10.22 9.09 7.37
CA SER A 321 10.77 9.02 6.01
C SER A 321 10.07 10.02 5.09
N SER A 322 10.65 10.31 3.91
CA SER A 322 10.02 11.22 2.94
C SER A 322 8.64 10.75 2.46
N SER A 323 8.39 9.44 2.41
CA SER A 323 7.05 8.91 2.11
C SER A 323 6.08 9.13 3.28
N GLN A 324 6.54 8.94 4.51
CA GLN A 324 5.74 9.19 5.71
C GLN A 324 5.39 10.67 5.86
N LEU A 325 6.32 11.58 5.57
CA LEU A 325 6.03 13.01 5.53
C LEU A 325 4.89 13.33 4.56
N ARG A 326 4.94 12.74 3.36
CA ARG A 326 3.87 12.88 2.36
C ARG A 326 2.53 12.31 2.81
N ASP A 327 2.54 11.29 3.66
CA ASP A 327 1.35 10.65 4.25
C ASP A 327 0.96 11.27 5.61
N ASN A 328 1.52 12.43 5.98
CA ASN A 328 1.34 13.09 7.28
C ASN A 328 1.55 12.13 8.46
N SER A 329 2.54 11.26 8.39
CA SER A 329 2.81 10.24 9.41
C SER A 329 4.24 10.28 9.93
N ALA A 330 4.43 9.81 11.17
CA ALA A 330 5.73 9.76 11.82
C ALA A 330 5.85 8.54 12.74
N TRP A 331 7.09 8.21 13.11
CA TRP A 331 7.40 7.24 14.13
C TRP A 331 7.60 7.94 15.48
N MET A 332 7.07 7.32 16.52
CA MET A 332 7.27 7.70 17.93
C MET A 332 7.91 6.52 18.65
N PHE A 333 8.56 6.79 19.78
CA PHE A 333 9.18 5.77 20.63
C PHE A 333 8.94 6.06 22.11
N ALA A 334 8.50 5.06 22.86
CA ALA A 334 8.37 5.16 24.33
C ALA A 334 9.73 4.89 24.97
N SER A 335 10.36 5.95 25.46
CA SER A 335 11.66 5.90 26.13
C SER A 335 11.58 5.06 27.41
N ARG A 336 12.61 4.25 27.68
CA ARG A 336 12.74 3.42 28.88
C ARG A 336 14.15 3.55 29.46
N PRO A 337 14.39 3.10 30.71
CA PRO A 337 15.74 3.11 31.28
C PRO A 337 16.76 2.44 30.34
N GLY A 338 17.79 3.17 29.96
CA GLY A 338 18.86 2.70 29.07
C GLY A 338 18.58 2.77 27.57
N LEU A 339 17.39 3.25 27.15
CA LEU A 339 17.09 3.47 25.73
C LEU A 339 16.04 4.56 25.53
N SER A 340 16.43 5.69 24.96
CA SER A 340 15.57 6.81 24.62
C SER A 340 15.43 6.99 23.09
N ALA A 341 14.48 7.80 22.65
CA ALA A 341 14.37 8.21 21.25
C ALA A 341 15.64 8.92 20.74
N SER A 342 16.35 9.63 21.61
CA SER A 342 17.64 10.26 21.29
C SER A 342 18.73 9.22 21.03
N ASP A 343 18.83 8.19 21.88
CA ASP A 343 19.84 7.12 21.72
C ASP A 343 19.64 6.38 20.39
N ILE A 344 18.37 6.14 20.01
CA ILE A 344 18.05 5.54 18.70
C ILE A 344 18.50 6.46 17.56
N ARG A 345 18.26 7.78 17.64
CA ARG A 345 18.72 8.73 16.61
C ARG A 345 20.25 8.78 16.52
N GLU A 346 20.98 8.71 17.63
CA GLU A 346 22.45 8.64 17.65
C GLU A 346 22.94 7.34 17.02
N TRP A 347 22.29 6.20 17.31
CA TRP A 347 22.62 4.91 16.69
C TRP A 347 22.43 4.93 15.17
N MET A 348 21.43 5.65 14.65
CA MET A 348 21.17 5.74 13.20
C MET A 348 22.34 6.39 12.45
N GLY A 349 23.08 7.32 13.07
CA GLY A 349 24.25 7.95 12.47
C GLY A 349 24.52 9.37 12.95
N ASN A 350 25.59 9.98 12.43
CA ASN A 350 25.97 11.35 12.72
C ASN A 350 25.41 12.31 11.65
N PHE A 351 24.51 13.20 12.06
CA PHE A 351 23.82 14.17 11.21
C PHE A 351 24.26 15.61 11.47
N ARG A 352 25.22 15.88 12.40
CA ARG A 352 25.61 17.23 12.86
C ARG A 352 26.08 18.16 11.75
N ASN A 353 26.67 17.62 10.67
CA ASN A 353 27.12 18.41 9.53
C ASN A 353 25.98 18.85 8.58
N ILE A 354 24.73 18.46 8.86
CA ILE A 354 23.58 18.76 8.02
C ILE A 354 22.78 19.88 8.69
N ARG A 355 22.96 21.13 8.23
CA ARG A 355 22.36 22.33 8.80
C ARG A 355 21.13 22.87 8.05
N ASN A 356 20.55 22.08 7.12
CA ASN A 356 19.24 22.34 6.54
C ASN A 356 18.23 21.38 7.17
N VAL A 357 17.15 21.91 7.76
CA VAL A 357 16.16 21.13 8.52
C VAL A 357 15.50 20.04 7.69
N ALA A 358 15.06 20.35 6.47
CA ALA A 358 14.41 19.37 5.57
C ALA A 358 15.37 18.25 5.19
N LYS A 359 16.62 18.60 4.85
CA LYS A 359 17.67 17.64 4.51
C LYS A 359 18.04 16.79 5.71
N TYR A 360 18.14 17.37 6.91
CA TYR A 360 18.38 16.65 8.16
C TYR A 360 17.28 15.61 8.40
N ALA A 361 16.02 16.04 8.39
CA ALA A 361 14.86 15.17 8.59
C ALA A 361 14.83 14.03 7.55
N ALA A 362 15.06 14.34 6.26
CA ALA A 362 15.09 13.36 5.18
C ALA A 362 16.24 12.34 5.36
N ARG A 363 17.41 12.73 5.90
CA ARG A 363 18.53 11.81 6.16
C ARG A 363 18.27 10.94 7.39
N LEU A 364 17.74 11.52 8.46
CA LEU A 364 17.30 10.79 9.65
C LEU A 364 16.27 9.68 9.25
N GLY A 365 15.30 10.03 8.42
CA GLY A 365 14.26 9.11 7.97
C GLY A 365 14.72 7.98 7.05
N GLN A 366 15.94 8.01 6.50
CA GLN A 366 16.43 6.95 5.60
C GLN A 366 16.47 5.57 6.25
N SER A 367 16.74 5.49 7.55
CA SER A 367 16.79 4.23 8.31
C SER A 367 15.42 3.54 8.47
N PHE A 368 14.33 4.28 8.24
CA PHE A 368 12.94 3.76 8.26
C PHE A 368 12.43 3.28 6.90
N SER A 369 13.28 3.27 5.87
CA SER A 369 12.91 2.65 4.59
C SER A 369 12.80 1.13 4.75
N SER A 370 11.72 0.55 4.22
CA SER A 370 11.54 -0.90 4.18
C SER A 370 12.71 -1.56 3.45
N SER A 371 13.32 -2.56 4.06
CA SER A 371 14.53 -3.20 3.53
C SER A 371 14.70 -4.62 4.04
N THR A 372 15.38 -5.45 3.23
CA THR A 372 15.80 -6.80 3.61
C THR A 372 17.25 -6.74 4.11
N GLU A 373 17.48 -7.20 5.32
CA GLU A 373 18.82 -7.36 5.87
C GLU A 373 19.55 -8.51 5.15
N THR A 374 20.82 -8.29 4.79
CA THR A 374 21.60 -9.31 4.11
C THR A 374 22.89 -9.67 4.87
N LEU A 375 24.01 -9.15 4.46
CA LEU A 375 25.32 -9.53 4.96
C LEU A 375 26.03 -8.34 5.62
N LYS A 376 26.93 -8.65 6.55
CA LYS A 376 27.84 -7.64 7.12
C LYS A 376 29.03 -7.46 6.17
N VAL A 377 29.39 -6.19 5.93
CA VAL A 377 30.53 -5.81 5.10
C VAL A 377 31.43 -4.92 5.92
N HIS A 378 32.68 -5.34 6.15
CA HIS A 378 33.62 -4.53 6.91
C HIS A 378 34.17 -3.39 6.06
N LYS A 379 34.55 -2.27 6.69
CA LYS A 379 35.09 -1.10 5.99
C LYS A 379 36.30 -1.40 5.09
N TYR A 380 37.13 -2.38 5.47
CA TYR A 380 38.29 -2.80 4.68
C TYR A 380 37.92 -3.65 3.43
N GLU A 381 36.68 -4.09 3.29
CA GLU A 381 36.15 -4.80 2.12
C GLU A 381 35.47 -3.83 1.11
N VAL A 382 35.43 -2.54 1.46
CA VAL A 382 34.78 -1.49 0.65
C VAL A 382 35.84 -0.55 0.09
N LYS A 383 35.80 -0.36 -1.22
CA LYS A 383 36.63 0.62 -1.94
C LYS A 383 35.89 1.95 -2.07
N GLU A 384 36.54 3.05 -1.73
CA GLU A 384 36.06 4.37 -2.13
C GLU A 384 36.46 4.65 -3.58
N ALA A 385 35.46 4.94 -4.42
CA ALA A 385 35.66 5.24 -5.84
C ALA A 385 35.34 6.73 -6.10
N PRO A 386 36.06 7.41 -6.98
CA PRO A 386 35.73 8.78 -7.37
C PRO A 386 34.42 8.85 -8.14
N ASP A 387 33.74 10.00 -8.01
CA ASP A 387 32.62 10.31 -8.89
C ASP A 387 33.10 10.67 -10.31
N VAL A 388 32.26 10.41 -11.30
CA VAL A 388 32.54 10.69 -12.70
C VAL A 388 31.90 12.03 -13.09
N THR A 389 32.71 13.03 -13.36
CA THR A 389 32.27 14.39 -13.72
C THR A 389 32.66 14.83 -15.14
N ASN A 390 33.67 14.17 -15.74
CA ASN A 390 34.22 14.51 -17.08
C ASN A 390 34.52 16.00 -17.28
N GLY A 391 34.89 16.73 -16.24
CA GLY A 391 35.16 18.18 -16.29
C GLY A 391 33.90 19.04 -16.49
N THR A 392 32.70 18.46 -16.37
CA THR A 392 31.43 19.21 -16.35
C THR A 392 30.99 19.50 -14.92
N GLU A 393 29.99 20.34 -14.73
CA GLU A 393 29.33 20.60 -13.43
C GLU A 393 28.44 19.41 -12.96
N TYR A 394 28.16 18.46 -13.85
CA TYR A 394 27.31 17.31 -13.59
C TYR A 394 28.09 16.10 -13.09
N VAL A 395 27.47 15.33 -12.20
CA VAL A 395 27.98 14.03 -11.75
C VAL A 395 27.26 12.91 -12.51
N PHE A 396 27.95 12.24 -13.43
CA PHE A 396 27.39 11.14 -14.22
C PHE A 396 27.12 9.87 -13.40
N SER A 397 27.84 9.71 -12.30
CA SER A 397 27.75 8.57 -11.38
C SER A 397 26.91 8.85 -10.15
N ASP A 398 26.05 9.87 -10.16
CA ASP A 398 25.31 10.27 -8.95
C ASP A 398 24.41 9.12 -8.44
N GLY A 399 24.77 8.63 -7.25
CA GLY A 399 24.01 7.59 -6.56
C GLY A 399 24.31 6.15 -6.97
N ILE A 400 25.31 5.86 -7.83
CA ILE A 400 25.65 4.51 -8.22
C ILE A 400 27.12 4.14 -7.90
N GLY A 401 27.31 2.90 -7.46
CA GLY A 401 28.61 2.24 -7.26
C GLY A 401 28.60 0.84 -7.86
N THR A 402 29.58 0.00 -7.46
CA THR A 402 29.66 -1.37 -7.97
C THR A 402 29.74 -2.42 -6.86
N ILE A 403 29.37 -3.66 -7.20
CA ILE A 403 29.42 -4.87 -6.37
C ILE A 403 30.12 -5.97 -7.16
N SER A 404 31.01 -6.75 -6.52
CA SER A 404 31.62 -7.90 -7.20
C SER A 404 30.59 -8.99 -7.52
N ALA A 405 30.84 -9.77 -8.57
CA ALA A 405 29.93 -10.82 -9.00
C ALA A 405 29.69 -11.89 -7.91
N ASP A 406 30.78 -12.33 -7.24
CA ASP A 406 30.68 -13.33 -6.17
C ASP A 406 29.85 -12.83 -4.98
N PHE A 407 30.08 -11.59 -4.56
CA PHE A 407 29.34 -11.01 -3.44
C PHE A 407 27.87 -10.72 -3.82
N ALA A 408 27.59 -10.36 -5.06
CA ALA A 408 26.23 -10.21 -5.58
C ALA A 408 25.44 -11.53 -5.50
N ASP A 409 26.09 -12.67 -5.78
CA ASP A 409 25.48 -13.99 -5.65
C ASP A 409 25.18 -14.35 -4.17
N GLU A 410 26.09 -14.05 -3.25
CA GLU A 410 25.87 -14.21 -1.81
C GLU A 410 24.68 -13.37 -1.30
N VAL A 411 24.60 -12.10 -1.73
CA VAL A 411 23.51 -11.18 -1.40
C VAL A 411 22.18 -11.70 -1.98
N SER A 412 22.19 -12.22 -3.22
CA SER A 412 21.01 -12.80 -3.86
C SER A 412 20.45 -13.98 -3.09
N LYS A 413 21.31 -14.88 -2.61
CA LYS A 413 20.91 -16.02 -1.77
C LYS A 413 20.24 -15.55 -0.47
N LYS A 414 20.75 -14.50 0.16
CA LYS A 414 20.15 -13.90 1.37
C LYS A 414 18.79 -13.24 1.09
N CYS A 415 18.60 -12.72 -0.13
CA CYS A 415 17.31 -12.20 -0.59
C CYS A 415 16.34 -13.30 -1.08
N ASN A 416 16.67 -14.59 -0.89
CA ASN A 416 15.89 -15.73 -1.39
C ASN A 416 15.74 -15.77 -2.93
N LEU A 417 16.71 -15.22 -3.66
CA LEU A 417 16.75 -15.19 -5.13
C LEU A 417 17.63 -16.34 -5.62
N THR A 418 17.07 -17.56 -5.65
CA THR A 418 17.84 -18.77 -6.00
C THR A 418 17.91 -19.06 -7.50
N ARG A 419 17.09 -18.39 -8.31
CA ARG A 419 16.99 -18.67 -9.75
C ARG A 419 17.92 -17.83 -10.63
N PHE A 420 18.27 -16.64 -10.19
CA PHE A 420 19.14 -15.71 -10.93
C PHE A 420 19.76 -14.69 -9.97
N THR A 421 20.93 -14.17 -10.34
CA THR A 421 21.58 -13.07 -9.65
C THR A 421 21.22 -11.76 -10.36
N PRO A 422 20.55 -10.80 -9.69
CA PRO A 422 20.25 -9.50 -10.27
C PRO A 422 21.51 -8.73 -10.66
N SER A 423 21.45 -7.97 -11.76
CA SER A 423 22.58 -7.15 -12.22
C SER A 423 22.81 -5.87 -11.42
N ALA A 424 21.81 -5.43 -10.65
CA ALA A 424 21.92 -4.24 -9.79
C ALA A 424 21.03 -4.36 -8.56
N PHE A 425 21.46 -3.74 -7.44
CA PHE A 425 20.78 -3.73 -6.16
C PHE A 425 20.69 -2.30 -5.64
N GLN A 426 19.50 -1.87 -5.22
CA GLN A 426 19.35 -0.64 -4.44
C GLN A 426 19.63 -0.94 -2.97
N ILE A 427 20.60 -0.23 -2.40
CA ILE A 427 21.14 -0.56 -1.09
C ILE A 427 21.05 0.58 -0.07
N ARG A 428 21.18 0.17 1.21
CA ARG A 428 21.61 1.02 2.33
C ARG A 428 22.76 0.32 3.01
N TYR A 429 23.87 1.04 3.18
CA TYR A 429 25.06 0.55 3.88
C TYR A 429 25.71 1.69 4.63
N GLY A 430 25.87 1.58 5.95
CA GLY A 430 26.35 2.71 6.75
C GLY A 430 25.49 3.97 6.50
N GLY A 431 26.07 5.06 6.11
CA GLY A 431 25.39 6.28 5.67
C GLY A 431 25.20 6.39 4.15
N TYR A 432 25.56 5.34 3.39
CA TYR A 432 25.45 5.31 1.92
C TYR A 432 24.03 4.91 1.48
N LYS A 433 23.53 5.62 0.48
CA LYS A 433 22.29 5.36 -0.25
C LYS A 433 22.59 5.33 -1.74
N GLY A 434 22.14 4.30 -2.44
CA GLY A 434 22.28 4.25 -3.89
C GLY A 434 22.06 2.87 -4.47
N VAL A 435 22.50 2.69 -5.70
CA VAL A 435 22.53 1.42 -6.43
C VAL A 435 23.94 0.89 -6.49
N VAL A 436 24.13 -0.42 -6.45
CA VAL A 436 25.41 -1.07 -6.81
C VAL A 436 25.12 -2.02 -7.97
N ALA A 437 25.85 -1.83 -9.09
CA ALA A 437 25.79 -2.67 -10.28
C ALA A 437 26.91 -3.70 -10.27
N ILE A 438 26.67 -4.90 -10.82
CA ILE A 438 27.70 -5.94 -10.91
C ILE A 438 28.87 -5.44 -11.75
N ASP A 439 30.06 -5.53 -11.19
CA ASP A 439 31.34 -5.42 -11.89
C ASP A 439 32.05 -6.79 -11.84
N PRO A 440 32.07 -7.55 -12.95
CA PRO A 440 32.71 -8.86 -12.98
C PRO A 440 34.22 -8.82 -12.74
N THR A 441 34.87 -7.65 -12.83
CA THR A 441 36.32 -7.49 -12.69
C THR A 441 36.72 -7.04 -11.27
N SER A 442 35.74 -6.65 -10.44
CA SER A 442 35.99 -6.10 -9.11
C SER A 442 36.46 -7.20 -8.12
N GLN A 443 37.55 -6.92 -7.43
CA GLN A 443 38.03 -7.72 -6.29
C GLN A 443 37.47 -7.25 -4.94
N TRP A 444 36.80 -6.09 -4.92
CA TRP A 444 36.21 -5.53 -3.72
C TRP A 444 34.74 -5.95 -3.64
N LYS A 445 34.27 -6.28 -2.43
CA LYS A 445 32.85 -6.57 -2.25
C LYS A 445 31.96 -5.41 -2.73
N LEU A 446 32.30 -4.20 -2.32
CA LEU A 446 31.61 -2.98 -2.73
C LEU A 446 32.61 -1.90 -3.15
N SER A 447 32.28 -1.15 -4.19
CA SER A 447 32.98 0.11 -4.52
C SER A 447 31.95 1.24 -4.49
N LEU A 448 32.07 2.16 -3.51
CA LEU A 448 31.09 3.18 -3.23
C LEU A 448 31.65 4.57 -3.54
N ARG A 449 30.81 5.48 -4.00
CA ARG A 449 31.19 6.85 -4.40
C ARG A 449 30.74 7.88 -3.39
N LYS A 450 31.40 9.07 -3.42
CA LYS A 450 31.08 10.17 -2.52
C LYS A 450 29.63 10.64 -2.68
N SER A 451 29.07 10.69 -3.89
CA SER A 451 27.67 11.04 -4.15
C SER A 451 26.66 10.15 -3.43
N MET A 452 27.05 8.88 -3.17
CA MET A 452 26.21 7.93 -2.42
C MET A 452 26.25 8.18 -0.90
N SER A 453 27.31 8.80 -0.34
CA SER A 453 27.48 9.08 1.09
C SER A 453 26.56 10.22 1.52
N LYS A 454 25.56 9.94 2.33
CA LYS A 454 24.55 10.92 2.75
C LYS A 454 24.76 11.42 4.18
N PHE A 455 25.35 10.60 5.04
CA PHE A 455 25.78 10.89 6.43
C PHE A 455 26.77 9.84 6.90
N GLN A 456 27.38 10.00 8.06
CA GLN A 456 28.33 9.04 8.63
C GLN A 456 27.60 8.08 9.58
N SER A 457 27.89 6.76 9.45
CA SER A 457 27.36 5.74 10.34
C SER A 457 28.32 4.56 10.43
N ASP A 458 28.41 3.96 11.60
CA ASP A 458 29.26 2.77 11.85
C ASP A 458 28.53 1.43 11.57
N ASN A 459 27.30 1.51 11.09
CA ASN A 459 26.55 0.32 10.72
C ASN A 459 27.18 -0.36 9.49
N ILE A 460 27.60 -1.62 9.67
CA ILE A 460 28.27 -2.43 8.63
C ILE A 460 27.31 -3.43 7.94
N THR A 461 26.04 -3.41 8.27
CA THR A 461 25.05 -4.28 7.64
C THR A 461 24.61 -3.73 6.29
N LEU A 462 24.64 -4.55 5.27
CA LEU A 462 24.11 -4.24 3.95
C LEU A 462 22.63 -4.58 3.90
N ASP A 463 21.79 -3.57 3.67
CA ASP A 463 20.35 -3.74 3.42
C ASP A 463 20.05 -3.57 1.94
N VAL A 464 19.20 -4.43 1.40
CA VAL A 464 18.66 -4.36 0.04
C VAL A 464 17.21 -3.91 0.07
N LEU A 465 16.87 -2.89 -0.74
CA LEU A 465 15.53 -2.34 -0.86
C LEU A 465 14.82 -2.83 -2.14
N ALA A 466 15.58 -2.90 -3.22
CA ALA A 466 15.10 -3.33 -4.53
C ALA A 466 16.28 -3.91 -5.34
N TYR A 467 15.95 -4.61 -6.41
CA TYR A 467 16.94 -5.19 -7.32
C TYR A 467 16.40 -5.20 -8.76
N SER A 468 17.31 -5.28 -9.73
CA SER A 468 16.96 -5.38 -11.14
C SER A 468 16.23 -6.69 -11.45
N LYS A 469 15.06 -6.62 -12.06
CA LYS A 469 14.21 -7.76 -12.44
C LYS A 469 13.32 -7.43 -13.61
N TYR A 470 12.72 -8.45 -14.22
CA TYR A 470 11.62 -8.22 -15.16
C TYR A 470 10.53 -7.36 -14.51
N GLN A 471 10.19 -6.25 -15.17
CA GLN A 471 9.15 -5.36 -14.71
C GLN A 471 8.38 -4.81 -15.90
N PRO A 472 7.06 -5.13 -16.03
CA PRO A 472 6.27 -4.61 -17.15
C PRO A 472 6.17 -3.09 -17.07
N CYS A 473 6.14 -2.44 -18.20
CA CYS A 473 5.91 -1.00 -18.25
C CYS A 473 4.54 -0.65 -18.83
N PHE A 474 4.04 0.51 -18.41
CA PHE A 474 2.74 1.01 -18.78
C PHE A 474 2.86 2.49 -19.17
N LEU A 475 2.09 2.90 -20.16
CA LEU A 475 1.79 4.32 -20.34
C LEU A 475 0.97 4.81 -19.14
N ASN A 476 1.01 6.10 -18.92
CA ASN A 476 0.14 6.81 -17.98
C ASN A 476 -0.28 8.15 -18.60
N ARG A 477 -1.15 8.90 -17.93
CA ARG A 477 -1.64 10.20 -18.45
C ARG A 477 -0.50 11.14 -18.81
N GLN A 478 0.57 11.20 -18.00
CA GLN A 478 1.71 12.10 -18.26
C GLN A 478 2.46 11.69 -19.52
N LEU A 479 2.85 10.42 -19.64
CA LEU A 479 3.53 9.89 -20.83
C LEU A 479 2.68 10.07 -22.10
N ILE A 480 1.37 9.78 -22.04
CA ILE A 480 0.46 9.97 -23.17
C ILE A 480 0.40 11.44 -23.56
N THR A 481 0.24 12.36 -22.60
CA THR A 481 0.23 13.81 -22.86
C THR A 481 1.53 14.27 -23.52
N LEU A 482 2.69 13.86 -23.00
CA LEU A 482 3.98 14.26 -23.53
C LEU A 482 4.25 13.65 -24.92
N LEU A 483 3.98 12.36 -25.13
CA LEU A 483 4.16 11.68 -26.41
C LEU A 483 3.24 12.28 -27.48
N SER A 484 1.98 12.56 -27.14
CA SER A 484 1.02 13.26 -28.01
C SER A 484 1.48 14.68 -28.34
N THR A 485 2.06 15.41 -27.37
CA THR A 485 2.68 16.73 -27.59
C THR A 485 3.85 16.65 -28.56
N LEU A 486 4.68 15.60 -28.45
CA LEU A 486 5.86 15.39 -29.28
C LEU A 486 5.57 14.77 -30.66
N GLY A 487 4.30 14.57 -31.02
CA GLY A 487 3.86 14.18 -32.36
C GLY A 487 3.51 12.71 -32.54
N VAL A 488 3.37 11.92 -31.49
CA VAL A 488 2.73 10.60 -31.57
C VAL A 488 1.24 10.79 -31.82
N ILE A 489 0.71 10.12 -32.83
CA ILE A 489 -0.69 10.26 -33.26
C ILE A 489 -1.62 9.67 -32.19
N ASP A 490 -2.65 10.43 -31.81
CA ASP A 490 -3.57 10.07 -30.71
C ASP A 490 -4.27 8.71 -30.94
N SER A 491 -4.60 8.34 -32.21
CA SER A 491 -5.20 7.05 -32.56
C SER A 491 -4.34 5.83 -32.20
N ILE A 492 -3.02 5.99 -32.06
CA ILE A 492 -2.13 4.92 -31.62
C ILE A 492 -2.44 4.52 -30.17
N PHE A 493 -2.70 5.50 -29.29
CA PHE A 493 -3.06 5.22 -27.89
C PHE A 493 -4.44 4.56 -27.80
N GLU A 494 -5.40 4.98 -28.64
CA GLU A 494 -6.73 4.38 -28.72
C GLU A 494 -6.63 2.91 -29.17
N LEU A 495 -5.84 2.61 -30.20
CA LEU A 495 -5.60 1.25 -30.69
C LEU A 495 -4.95 0.37 -29.59
N LYS A 496 -3.88 0.87 -28.95
CA LYS A 496 -3.19 0.12 -27.89
C LYS A 496 -4.11 -0.15 -26.66
N GLN A 497 -5.01 0.77 -26.34
CA GLN A 497 -6.02 0.52 -25.32
C GLN A 497 -7.01 -0.56 -25.73
N GLN A 498 -7.48 -0.55 -26.97
CA GLN A 498 -8.40 -1.56 -27.50
C GLN A 498 -7.74 -2.95 -27.51
N GLU A 499 -6.48 -3.06 -27.93
CA GLU A 499 -5.70 -4.31 -27.86
C GLU A 499 -5.59 -4.82 -26.41
N ALA A 500 -5.29 -3.93 -25.46
CA ALA A 500 -5.21 -4.29 -24.05
C ALA A 500 -6.55 -4.80 -23.50
N VAL A 501 -7.67 -4.14 -23.84
CA VAL A 501 -9.02 -4.58 -23.46
C VAL A 501 -9.38 -5.94 -24.07
N GLN A 502 -9.05 -6.15 -25.35
CA GLN A 502 -9.27 -7.44 -26.02
C GLN A 502 -8.48 -8.57 -25.33
N GLN A 503 -7.19 -8.33 -25.01
CA GLN A 503 -6.36 -9.28 -24.28
C GLN A 503 -6.97 -9.64 -22.91
N LEU A 504 -7.42 -8.64 -22.16
CA LEU A 504 -8.08 -8.84 -20.85
C LEU A 504 -9.40 -9.61 -20.97
N ASN A 505 -10.16 -9.42 -22.05
CA ASN A 505 -11.41 -10.16 -22.29
C ASN A 505 -11.14 -11.62 -22.68
N ARG A 506 -10.13 -11.88 -23.52
CA ARG A 506 -9.75 -13.24 -23.91
C ARG A 506 -9.18 -14.05 -22.75
N MET A 507 -8.44 -13.40 -21.85
CA MET A 507 -7.81 -14.03 -20.68
C MET A 507 -8.80 -14.74 -19.77
N VAL A 508 -10.02 -14.24 -19.60
CA VAL A 508 -11.03 -14.85 -18.73
C VAL A 508 -11.81 -15.99 -19.40
N ALA A 509 -11.59 -16.27 -20.67
CA ALA A 509 -12.27 -17.30 -21.45
C ALA A 509 -11.31 -18.38 -21.99
N GLU A 510 -10.11 -17.99 -22.42
CA GLU A 510 -9.15 -18.83 -23.13
C GLU A 510 -7.94 -19.16 -22.22
N PRO A 511 -7.65 -20.45 -21.93
CA PRO A 511 -6.52 -20.82 -21.06
C PRO A 511 -5.17 -20.31 -21.52
N GLN A 512 -4.86 -20.38 -22.83
CA GLN A 512 -3.58 -19.89 -23.35
C GLN A 512 -3.47 -18.38 -23.26
N ALA A 513 -4.53 -17.64 -23.59
CA ALA A 513 -4.55 -16.17 -23.43
C ALA A 513 -4.39 -15.75 -21.95
N ALA A 514 -4.90 -16.56 -21.02
CA ALA A 514 -4.68 -16.34 -19.58
C ALA A 514 -3.20 -16.52 -19.21
N ILE A 515 -2.56 -17.60 -19.65
CA ILE A 515 -1.14 -17.87 -19.40
C ILE A 515 -0.30 -16.71 -19.95
N ASP A 516 -0.50 -16.35 -21.22
CA ASP A 516 0.24 -15.29 -21.91
C ASP A 516 0.10 -13.93 -21.15
N ALA A 517 -1.12 -13.59 -20.71
CA ALA A 517 -1.38 -12.34 -20.00
C ALA A 517 -0.70 -12.29 -18.63
N ILE A 518 -0.77 -13.38 -17.83
CA ILE A 518 -0.16 -13.40 -16.48
C ILE A 518 1.36 -13.58 -16.50
N GLU A 519 1.95 -14.11 -17.58
CA GLU A 519 3.40 -14.12 -17.77
C GLU A 519 3.95 -12.73 -18.08
N LEU A 520 3.23 -11.94 -18.86
CA LEU A 520 3.58 -10.57 -19.20
C LEU A 520 3.28 -9.57 -18.08
N MET A 521 2.21 -9.82 -17.32
CA MET A 521 1.77 -8.95 -16.21
C MET A 521 1.53 -9.80 -14.94
N PRO A 522 2.59 -10.24 -14.26
CA PRO A 522 2.49 -11.21 -13.18
C PRO A 522 1.71 -10.68 -11.95
N MET A 523 0.91 -11.55 -11.34
CA MET A 523 0.18 -11.36 -10.07
C MET A 523 1.03 -11.82 -8.85
N GLY A 524 2.33 -11.60 -8.86
CA GLY A 524 3.22 -12.11 -7.83
C GLY A 524 3.31 -13.65 -7.79
N GLU A 525 3.36 -14.24 -6.60
CA GLU A 525 3.48 -15.70 -6.42
C GLU A 525 2.28 -16.49 -6.94
N ILE A 526 1.10 -15.88 -6.97
CA ILE A 526 -0.14 -16.51 -7.47
C ILE A 526 -0.06 -16.83 -8.96
N THR A 527 0.76 -16.10 -9.71
CA THR A 527 0.98 -16.35 -11.15
C THR A 527 1.34 -17.81 -11.42
N ASN A 528 2.26 -18.38 -10.63
CA ASN A 528 2.70 -19.76 -10.82
C ASN A 528 1.56 -20.76 -10.53
N ILE A 529 0.77 -20.51 -9.51
CA ILE A 529 -0.36 -21.39 -9.14
C ILE A 529 -1.40 -21.40 -10.25
N VAL A 530 -1.84 -20.22 -10.68
CA VAL A 530 -2.83 -20.08 -11.76
C VAL A 530 -2.30 -20.72 -13.06
N LYS A 531 -1.02 -20.52 -13.39
CA LYS A 531 -0.38 -21.14 -14.55
C LYS A 531 -0.40 -22.66 -14.48
N GLU A 532 0.03 -23.25 -13.35
CA GLU A 532 0.03 -24.71 -13.18
C GLU A 532 -1.39 -25.31 -13.25
N LEU A 533 -2.40 -24.62 -12.69
CA LEU A 533 -3.80 -25.04 -12.79
C LEU A 533 -4.29 -25.04 -14.24
N LEU A 534 -4.00 -23.96 -14.99
CA LEU A 534 -4.35 -23.88 -16.41
C LEU A 534 -3.66 -24.96 -17.25
N LEU A 535 -2.37 -25.24 -16.98
CA LEU A 535 -1.62 -26.30 -17.64
C LEU A 535 -2.15 -27.71 -17.31
N CYS A 536 -2.74 -27.89 -16.11
CA CYS A 536 -3.42 -29.15 -15.74
C CYS A 536 -4.78 -29.35 -16.40
N GLY A 537 -5.26 -28.36 -17.17
CA GLY A 537 -6.52 -28.44 -17.92
C GLY A 537 -7.71 -27.77 -17.22
N TYR A 538 -7.50 -27.05 -16.10
CA TYR A 538 -8.54 -26.21 -15.53
C TYR A 538 -8.83 -25.02 -16.45
N ARG A 539 -10.11 -24.69 -16.60
CA ARG A 539 -10.55 -23.60 -17.48
C ARG A 539 -10.84 -22.33 -16.69
N PRO A 540 -10.48 -21.15 -17.24
CA PRO A 540 -10.72 -19.84 -16.61
C PRO A 540 -12.18 -19.57 -16.26
N ASP A 541 -13.11 -20.11 -17.04
CA ASP A 541 -14.57 -19.90 -16.94
C ASP A 541 -15.29 -20.94 -16.07
N VAL A 542 -14.62 -22.03 -15.68
CA VAL A 542 -15.24 -23.18 -14.99
C VAL A 542 -14.70 -23.36 -13.57
N GLU A 543 -13.37 -23.31 -13.38
CA GLU A 543 -12.79 -23.51 -12.06
C GLU A 543 -12.90 -22.22 -11.22
N PRO A 544 -13.59 -22.23 -10.05
CA PRO A 544 -13.93 -21.02 -9.32
C PRO A 544 -12.74 -20.21 -8.83
N TYR A 545 -11.68 -20.86 -8.33
CA TYR A 545 -10.49 -20.17 -7.81
C TYR A 545 -9.73 -19.45 -8.93
N VAL A 546 -9.52 -20.12 -10.06
CA VAL A 546 -8.89 -19.52 -11.25
C VAL A 546 -9.76 -18.39 -11.79
N SER A 547 -11.08 -18.64 -11.91
CA SER A 547 -12.04 -17.69 -12.43
C SER A 547 -12.07 -16.38 -11.61
N MET A 548 -12.18 -16.49 -10.28
CA MET A 548 -12.24 -15.30 -9.41
C MET A 548 -10.95 -14.47 -9.48
N LEU A 549 -9.78 -15.12 -9.52
CA LEU A 549 -8.49 -14.44 -9.60
C LEU A 549 -8.32 -13.69 -10.92
N LEU A 550 -8.62 -14.35 -12.06
CA LEU A 550 -8.49 -13.72 -13.38
C LEU A 550 -9.53 -12.60 -13.61
N GLN A 551 -10.76 -12.76 -13.11
CA GLN A 551 -11.77 -11.70 -13.18
C GLN A 551 -11.39 -10.50 -12.33
N THR A 552 -10.84 -10.71 -11.12
CA THR A 552 -10.35 -9.62 -10.26
C THR A 552 -9.16 -8.92 -10.89
N PHE A 553 -8.22 -9.67 -11.47
CA PHE A 553 -7.11 -9.09 -12.22
C PHE A 553 -7.61 -8.24 -13.41
N ARG A 554 -8.56 -8.76 -14.21
CA ARG A 554 -9.20 -7.99 -15.30
C ARG A 554 -9.85 -6.71 -14.78
N ALA A 555 -10.64 -6.80 -13.70
CA ALA A 555 -11.30 -5.64 -13.11
C ALA A 555 -10.29 -4.59 -12.62
N SER A 556 -9.20 -5.02 -11.97
CA SER A 556 -8.11 -4.14 -11.54
C SER A 556 -7.45 -3.45 -12.73
N LYS A 557 -7.15 -4.16 -13.83
CA LYS A 557 -6.55 -3.56 -15.03
C LYS A 557 -7.49 -2.62 -15.76
N LEU A 558 -8.79 -2.93 -15.84
CA LEU A 558 -9.78 -1.99 -16.38
C LEU A 558 -9.92 -0.73 -15.52
N LEU A 559 -9.85 -0.86 -14.18
CA LEU A 559 -9.84 0.29 -13.28
C LEU A 559 -8.59 1.15 -13.48
N GLU A 560 -7.41 0.54 -13.62
CA GLU A 560 -6.16 1.25 -13.94
C GLU A 560 -6.23 1.97 -15.30
N LEU A 561 -6.80 1.35 -16.33
CA LEU A 561 -7.04 1.98 -17.64
C LEU A 561 -7.98 3.19 -17.50
N LYS A 562 -9.09 3.04 -16.78
CA LYS A 562 -10.08 4.10 -16.57
C LYS A 562 -9.47 5.28 -15.81
N THR A 563 -8.89 5.02 -14.64
CA THR A 563 -8.50 6.07 -13.70
C THR A 563 -7.13 6.69 -14.01
N ARG A 564 -6.24 5.97 -14.70
CA ARG A 564 -4.83 6.36 -14.88
C ARG A 564 -4.34 6.26 -16.31
N SER A 565 -5.17 5.76 -17.24
CA SER A 565 -4.78 5.46 -18.62
C SER A 565 -3.54 4.54 -18.68
N ARG A 566 -3.46 3.55 -17.77
CA ARG A 566 -2.34 2.60 -17.68
C ARG A 566 -2.41 1.56 -18.77
N ILE A 567 -1.95 1.89 -19.96
CA ILE A 567 -1.90 1.00 -21.12
C ILE A 567 -0.60 0.20 -21.07
N PHE A 568 -0.69 -1.14 -21.06
CA PHE A 568 0.48 -2.03 -21.09
C PHE A 568 1.24 -1.87 -22.42
N VAL A 569 2.59 -1.82 -22.32
CA VAL A 569 3.49 -1.72 -23.48
C VAL A 569 4.31 -3.01 -23.61
N PRO A 570 3.95 -3.94 -24.51
CA PRO A 570 4.67 -5.21 -24.66
C PRO A 570 6.15 -5.02 -25.05
N LYS A 571 6.45 -4.07 -25.93
CA LYS A 571 7.79 -3.68 -26.35
C LYS A 571 8.37 -2.58 -25.46
N GLY A 572 8.38 -2.83 -24.15
CA GLY A 572 8.92 -1.92 -23.16
C GLY A 572 9.08 -2.58 -21.79
N ARG A 573 9.88 -1.97 -20.92
CA ARG A 573 10.14 -2.41 -19.55
C ARG A 573 10.34 -1.19 -18.65
N ALA A 574 9.98 -1.37 -17.38
CA ALA A 574 10.43 -0.48 -16.31
C ALA A 574 11.78 -0.98 -15.80
N MET A 575 12.82 -0.17 -15.87
CA MET A 575 14.19 -0.59 -15.64
C MET A 575 14.92 0.32 -14.66
N MET A 576 15.74 -0.29 -13.79
CA MET A 576 16.66 0.45 -12.93
C MET A 576 17.77 1.08 -13.78
N GLY A 577 18.07 2.36 -13.53
CA GLY A 577 19.16 3.07 -14.18
C GLY A 577 20.53 2.62 -13.66
N CYS A 578 21.47 2.39 -14.57
CA CYS A 578 22.87 2.02 -14.26
C CYS A 578 23.83 2.83 -15.11
N LEU A 579 25.09 2.88 -14.71
CA LEU A 579 26.17 3.56 -15.39
C LEU A 579 27.01 2.56 -16.22
N ASP A 580 27.48 2.97 -17.38
CA ASP A 580 28.45 2.20 -18.19
C ASP A 580 29.86 2.30 -17.58
N GLU A 581 30.21 1.39 -16.70
CA GLU A 581 31.57 1.34 -16.10
C GLU A 581 32.66 0.99 -17.13
N THR A 582 32.29 0.43 -18.29
CA THR A 582 33.23 0.02 -19.35
C THR A 582 33.61 1.16 -20.30
N ARG A 583 32.90 2.29 -20.25
CA ARG A 583 33.06 3.48 -21.11
C ARG A 583 32.93 3.20 -22.62
N THR A 584 32.09 2.21 -22.97
CA THR A 584 31.88 1.84 -24.38
C THR A 584 30.78 2.62 -25.05
N LEU A 585 29.82 3.15 -24.25
CA LEU A 585 28.68 3.93 -24.77
C LEU A 585 29.08 5.39 -25.02
N LYS A 586 28.61 5.91 -26.16
CA LYS A 586 28.74 7.33 -26.50
C LYS A 586 27.50 8.11 -26.01
N TYR A 587 27.62 9.43 -25.93
CA TYR A 587 26.45 10.29 -25.68
C TYR A 587 25.34 10.02 -26.71
N GLY A 588 24.09 9.95 -26.25
CA GLY A 588 22.94 9.56 -27.07
C GLY A 588 22.74 8.05 -27.21
N GLN A 589 23.64 7.23 -26.69
CA GLN A 589 23.53 5.76 -26.70
C GLN A 589 23.14 5.20 -25.32
N VAL A 590 22.48 4.05 -25.33
CA VAL A 590 22.18 3.24 -24.13
C VAL A 590 22.38 1.76 -24.44
N PHE A 591 22.62 0.96 -23.40
CA PHE A 591 22.58 -0.49 -23.53
C PHE A 591 21.37 -1.03 -22.75
N ILE A 592 20.63 -1.93 -23.40
CA ILE A 592 19.43 -2.54 -22.83
C ILE A 592 19.42 -4.02 -23.18
N GLN A 593 19.40 -4.86 -22.17
CA GLN A 593 19.13 -6.29 -22.28
C GLN A 593 17.96 -6.66 -21.39
N ALA A 594 16.88 -7.13 -21.98
CA ALA A 594 15.61 -7.38 -21.32
C ALA A 594 15.30 -8.88 -21.25
N SER A 595 14.80 -9.34 -20.10
CA SER A 595 14.16 -10.66 -19.98
C SER A 595 12.84 -10.67 -20.74
N ASN A 596 12.51 -11.81 -21.33
CA ASN A 596 11.27 -11.95 -22.11
C ASN A 596 10.04 -12.14 -21.21
N SER A 597 10.23 -12.69 -20.03
CA SER A 597 9.17 -12.95 -19.04
C SER A 597 9.68 -12.82 -17.60
N ALA A 598 8.78 -12.85 -16.64
CA ALA A 598 9.10 -12.82 -15.21
C ALA A 598 9.91 -14.04 -14.73
N ASP A 599 9.84 -15.17 -15.44
CA ASP A 599 10.61 -16.38 -15.15
C ASP A 599 12.07 -16.32 -15.65
N ASP A 600 12.51 -15.19 -16.17
CA ASP A 600 13.83 -14.90 -16.74
C ASP A 600 14.25 -15.88 -17.88
N ARG A 601 13.26 -16.48 -18.56
CA ARG A 601 13.47 -17.37 -19.66
C ARG A 601 13.71 -16.59 -20.96
N GLY A 602 14.97 -16.59 -21.37
CA GLY A 602 15.38 -15.88 -22.59
C GLY A 602 15.62 -14.39 -22.34
N LYS A 603 16.73 -13.91 -22.87
CA LYS A 603 17.17 -12.52 -22.80
C LYS A 603 17.39 -12.02 -24.20
N SER A 604 16.97 -10.80 -24.47
CA SER A 604 17.17 -10.15 -25.78
C SER A 604 17.84 -8.80 -25.59
N VAL A 605 18.85 -8.53 -26.43
CA VAL A 605 19.46 -7.21 -26.53
C VAL A 605 18.58 -6.35 -27.44
N VAL A 606 18.20 -5.19 -26.96
CA VAL A 606 17.43 -4.21 -27.73
C VAL A 606 18.40 -3.36 -28.55
N THR A 607 18.08 -3.13 -29.83
CA THR A 607 18.84 -2.27 -30.71
C THR A 607 17.91 -1.33 -31.49
N GLY A 608 18.41 -0.15 -31.86
CA GLY A 608 17.61 0.84 -32.54
C GLY A 608 17.17 2.01 -31.66
N LYS A 609 16.24 2.81 -32.13
CA LYS A 609 15.70 3.93 -31.37
C LYS A 609 14.82 3.44 -30.20
N VAL A 610 15.00 4.04 -29.05
CA VAL A 610 14.21 3.79 -27.86
C VAL A 610 13.80 5.10 -27.21
N ILE A 611 12.65 5.13 -26.54
CA ILE A 611 12.30 6.24 -25.65
C ILE A 611 12.64 5.86 -24.22
N VAL A 612 13.20 6.82 -23.49
CA VAL A 612 13.51 6.72 -22.07
C VAL A 612 12.88 7.91 -21.36
N ALA A 613 12.20 7.67 -20.28
CA ALA A 613 11.63 8.70 -19.41
C ALA A 613 11.60 8.23 -17.96
N LYS A 614 11.56 9.16 -17.03
CA LYS A 614 11.36 8.83 -15.61
C LYS A 614 10.03 9.42 -15.13
N ASN A 615 9.24 8.61 -14.43
CA ASN A 615 8.03 9.13 -13.77
C ASN A 615 8.36 9.71 -12.38
N PRO A 616 7.78 10.87 -12.02
CA PRO A 616 6.89 11.73 -12.79
C PRO A 616 7.60 12.53 -13.87
N CYS A 617 6.95 12.72 -15.03
CA CYS A 617 7.45 13.54 -16.14
C CYS A 617 6.30 14.43 -16.64
N ILE A 618 6.52 15.75 -16.69
CA ILE A 618 5.50 16.70 -17.17
C ILE A 618 6.05 17.74 -18.14
N HIS A 619 7.39 17.87 -18.25
CA HIS A 619 8.01 18.70 -19.27
C HIS A 619 8.26 17.88 -20.57
N PRO A 620 7.99 18.41 -21.77
CA PRO A 620 8.21 17.68 -23.02
C PRO A 620 9.65 17.15 -23.20
N GLY A 621 10.64 17.87 -22.66
CA GLY A 621 12.04 17.47 -22.68
C GLY A 621 12.40 16.28 -21.79
N ASP A 622 11.49 15.82 -20.93
CA ASP A 622 11.67 14.61 -20.07
C ASP A 622 11.68 13.32 -20.88
N ILE A 623 11.12 13.36 -22.10
CA ILE A 623 11.13 12.22 -23.02
C ILE A 623 12.40 12.25 -23.87
N ARG A 624 13.29 11.29 -23.67
CA ARG A 624 14.53 11.19 -24.42
C ARG A 624 14.43 10.08 -25.46
N ILE A 625 14.82 10.42 -26.71
CA ILE A 625 14.97 9.43 -27.77
C ILE A 625 16.45 9.09 -27.85
N LEU A 626 16.81 7.87 -27.48
CA LEU A 626 18.18 7.38 -27.43
C LEU A 626 18.38 6.21 -28.36
N GLN A 627 19.64 5.94 -28.72
CA GLN A 627 20.02 4.82 -29.59
C GLN A 627 20.47 3.64 -28.72
N ALA A 628 19.67 2.59 -28.68
CA ALA A 628 20.08 1.35 -28.06
C ALA A 628 21.08 0.62 -28.96
N VAL A 629 22.21 0.20 -28.35
CA VAL A 629 23.32 -0.44 -29.07
C VAL A 629 23.71 -1.77 -28.42
N HIS A 630 24.26 -2.69 -29.23
CA HIS A 630 24.84 -3.92 -28.69
C HIS A 630 26.26 -3.63 -28.19
N SER A 631 26.54 -4.00 -26.94
CA SER A 631 27.88 -3.95 -26.31
C SER A 631 28.16 -5.28 -25.60
N PRO A 632 29.11 -6.11 -26.10
CA PRO A 632 29.43 -7.38 -25.48
C PRO A 632 29.95 -7.26 -24.04
N LEU A 633 30.66 -6.16 -23.72
CA LEU A 633 31.21 -5.91 -22.40
C LEU A 633 30.10 -5.65 -21.33
N LEU A 634 28.89 -5.25 -21.76
CA LEU A 634 27.73 -5.00 -20.90
C LEU A 634 26.74 -6.19 -20.86
N GLY A 635 27.09 -7.33 -21.45
CA GLY A 635 26.21 -8.50 -21.53
C GLY A 635 25.78 -9.12 -20.19
N HIS A 636 26.43 -8.76 -19.08
CA HIS A 636 26.05 -9.13 -17.71
C HIS A 636 24.93 -8.23 -17.14
N MET A 637 24.64 -7.06 -17.79
CA MET A 637 23.65 -6.11 -17.34
C MET A 637 22.26 -6.46 -17.89
N VAL A 638 21.40 -7.05 -17.08
CA VAL A 638 20.07 -7.53 -17.47
C VAL A 638 18.99 -6.79 -16.68
N ASN A 639 17.89 -6.43 -17.36
CA ASN A 639 16.76 -5.69 -16.77
C ASN A 639 17.17 -4.32 -16.17
N CYS A 640 18.22 -3.74 -16.74
CA CYS A 640 18.71 -2.39 -16.45
C CYS A 640 18.76 -1.58 -17.74
N VAL A 641 18.62 -0.27 -17.63
CA VAL A 641 19.03 0.68 -18.67
C VAL A 641 20.37 1.25 -18.28
N VAL A 642 21.40 1.04 -19.14
CA VAL A 642 22.76 1.47 -18.88
C VAL A 642 23.05 2.74 -19.66
N PHE A 643 23.44 3.80 -18.97
CA PHE A 643 23.70 5.12 -19.51
C PHE A 643 25.20 5.39 -19.69
N PRO A 644 25.62 6.19 -20.68
CA PRO A 644 27.01 6.54 -20.90
C PRO A 644 27.58 7.43 -19.79
N GLN A 645 28.90 7.31 -19.60
CA GLN A 645 29.66 8.24 -18.76
C GLN A 645 30.04 9.54 -19.49
N LEU A 646 29.80 9.65 -20.77
CA LEU A 646 30.28 10.71 -21.65
C LEU A 646 29.13 11.64 -22.10
N GLY A 647 29.42 12.91 -22.28
CA GLY A 647 28.52 13.90 -22.83
C GLY A 647 28.53 15.23 -22.05
N PRO A 648 27.76 16.22 -22.51
CA PRO A 648 27.64 17.50 -21.82
C PRO A 648 26.77 17.44 -20.56
N ARG A 649 25.81 16.50 -20.51
CA ARG A 649 24.85 16.31 -19.42
C ARG A 649 24.48 14.82 -19.31
N PRO A 650 24.34 14.26 -18.10
CA PRO A 650 23.87 12.88 -17.93
C PRO A 650 22.44 12.70 -18.43
N HIS A 651 22.15 11.66 -19.22
CA HIS A 651 20.78 11.34 -19.65
C HIS A 651 19.80 11.11 -18.49
N PRO A 652 20.18 10.48 -17.36
CA PRO A 652 19.36 10.50 -16.17
C PRO A 652 18.87 11.88 -15.76
N ASN A 653 19.75 12.86 -15.66
CA ASN A 653 19.40 14.23 -15.31
C ASN A 653 18.50 14.91 -16.35
N GLU A 654 18.64 14.60 -17.65
CA GLU A 654 17.72 15.05 -18.72
C GLU A 654 16.30 14.50 -18.56
N CYS A 655 16.13 13.34 -17.88
CA CYS A 655 14.84 12.72 -17.61
C CYS A 655 14.33 13.19 -16.23
N SER A 656 13.60 14.32 -16.19
CA SER A 656 12.97 14.86 -14.97
C SER A 656 13.94 15.07 -13.80
N GLY A 657 15.22 15.45 -14.07
CA GLY A 657 16.22 15.67 -13.03
C GLY A 657 16.55 14.42 -12.19
N SER A 658 16.44 13.23 -12.76
CA SER A 658 16.70 11.97 -12.05
C SER A 658 18.18 11.66 -11.86
N ASP A 659 18.47 10.73 -10.96
CA ASP A 659 19.80 10.20 -10.65
C ASP A 659 19.82 8.66 -10.74
N LEU A 660 20.93 8.05 -10.33
CA LEU A 660 21.09 6.57 -10.37
C LEU A 660 21.00 5.94 -8.96
N ASP A 661 20.37 6.60 -8.00
CA ASP A 661 20.25 6.12 -6.61
C ASP A 661 19.11 5.09 -6.38
N GLY A 662 18.51 4.60 -7.45
CA GLY A 662 17.40 3.64 -7.45
C GLY A 662 16.21 4.07 -8.30
N ASP A 663 16.34 5.13 -9.09
CA ASP A 663 15.32 5.58 -10.02
C ASP A 663 15.00 4.51 -11.07
N ILE A 664 13.70 4.37 -11.37
CA ILE A 664 13.16 3.43 -12.36
C ILE A 664 12.71 4.20 -13.60
N TYR A 665 13.22 3.79 -14.73
CA TYR A 665 12.95 4.41 -16.01
C TYR A 665 11.91 3.63 -16.81
N PHE A 666 10.97 4.35 -17.41
CA PHE A 666 10.14 3.83 -18.50
C PHE A 666 11.01 3.73 -19.74
N VAL A 667 11.18 2.54 -20.26
CA VAL A 667 11.96 2.28 -21.48
C VAL A 667 11.09 1.55 -22.49
N SER A 668 10.93 2.10 -23.70
CA SER A 668 10.16 1.44 -24.77
C SER A 668 10.90 1.51 -26.10
N TRP A 669 10.87 0.39 -26.81
CA TRP A 669 11.35 0.22 -28.18
C TRP A 669 10.21 -0.07 -29.16
N ASP A 670 8.99 0.35 -28.80
CA ASP A 670 7.83 0.25 -29.68
C ASP A 670 7.88 1.36 -30.73
N PRO A 671 8.01 1.02 -32.02
CA PRO A 671 8.16 2.03 -33.09
C PRO A 671 7.02 3.04 -33.15
N ASP A 672 5.80 2.60 -32.80
CA ASP A 672 4.60 3.45 -32.80
C ASP A 672 4.64 4.55 -31.74
N LEU A 673 5.38 4.33 -30.66
CA LEU A 673 5.50 5.25 -29.54
C LEU A 673 6.70 6.20 -29.65
N ILE A 674 7.59 6.03 -30.65
CA ILE A 674 8.74 6.91 -30.81
C ILE A 674 8.29 8.23 -31.44
N PRO A 675 8.45 9.37 -30.72
CA PRO A 675 8.02 10.68 -31.24
C PRO A 675 8.78 11.10 -32.47
N THR A 676 8.19 11.97 -33.29
CA THR A 676 8.80 12.53 -34.48
C THR A 676 9.81 13.64 -34.19
N ARG A 677 9.69 14.28 -33.01
CA ARG A 677 10.55 15.38 -32.55
C ARG A 677 10.95 15.23 -31.09
N MET A 678 11.98 15.94 -30.68
CA MET A 678 12.49 15.97 -29.30
C MET A 678 12.68 17.44 -28.88
N VAL A 679 12.40 17.75 -27.64
CA VAL A 679 12.55 19.06 -27.03
C VAL A 679 13.75 19.04 -26.10
N ALA A 680 14.43 20.17 -25.91
CA ALA A 680 15.51 20.29 -24.95
C ALA A 680 15.01 20.02 -23.52
N PRO A 681 15.81 19.32 -22.70
CA PRO A 681 15.44 19.09 -21.30
C PRO A 681 15.46 20.38 -20.49
N MET A 682 14.58 20.49 -19.53
CA MET A 682 14.51 21.61 -18.59
C MET A 682 15.77 21.62 -17.66
N ASP A 683 16.09 22.74 -17.08
CA ASP A 683 17.05 22.81 -15.97
C ASP A 683 16.39 22.33 -14.68
N TYR A 684 17.02 21.34 -14.04
CA TYR A 684 16.56 20.72 -12.79
C TYR A 684 17.46 21.09 -11.60
N THR A 685 18.19 22.17 -11.67
CA THR A 685 19.00 22.67 -10.55
C THR A 685 18.08 22.97 -9.35
N PRO A 686 18.33 22.36 -8.18
CA PRO A 686 17.48 22.57 -7.02
C PRO A 686 17.44 24.03 -6.59
N ALA A 687 16.29 24.50 -6.09
CA ALA A 687 16.16 25.83 -5.53
C ALA A 687 17.17 26.05 -4.36
N PRO A 688 17.70 27.29 -4.18
CA PRO A 688 18.59 27.60 -3.07
C PRO A 688 17.94 27.25 -1.73
N THR A 689 18.68 26.58 -0.87
CA THR A 689 18.20 26.11 0.44
C THR A 689 18.74 26.97 1.57
N GLU A 690 17.92 27.20 2.57
CA GLU A 690 18.33 27.84 3.81
C GLU A 690 19.25 26.91 4.61
N THR A 691 20.34 27.47 5.13
CA THR A 691 21.30 26.76 5.99
C THR A 691 21.38 27.49 7.32
N LEU A 692 21.15 26.76 8.41
CA LEU A 692 21.20 27.28 9.77
C LEU A 692 22.65 27.55 10.19
N ASP A 693 22.83 28.50 11.11
CA ASP A 693 24.09 28.82 11.76
C ASP A 693 24.42 27.88 12.94
N HIS A 694 23.48 27.07 13.37
CA HIS A 694 23.58 26.08 14.45
C HIS A 694 23.23 24.64 13.97
N ASP A 695 23.42 23.67 14.83
CA ASP A 695 23.01 22.28 14.57
C ASP A 695 21.49 22.20 14.64
N VAL A 696 20.89 21.43 13.73
CA VAL A 696 19.42 21.27 13.66
C VAL A 696 18.88 20.69 14.96
N MET A 697 17.93 21.38 15.57
CA MET A 697 17.20 20.92 16.74
C MET A 697 15.96 20.10 16.33
N ILE A 698 15.53 19.21 17.20
CA ILE A 698 14.38 18.33 16.89
C ILE A 698 13.07 19.12 16.81
N GLU A 699 12.96 20.21 17.55
CA GLU A 699 11.83 21.14 17.56
C GLU A 699 11.64 21.80 16.18
N GLU A 700 12.75 22.11 15.50
CA GLU A 700 12.72 22.65 14.14
C GLU A 700 12.21 21.59 13.14
N VAL A 701 12.51 20.31 13.39
CA VAL A 701 11.96 19.20 12.59
C VAL A 701 10.45 19.05 12.79
N HIS A 702 9.95 19.29 14.02
CA HIS A 702 8.49 19.29 14.30
C HIS A 702 7.78 20.43 13.57
N GLU A 703 8.36 21.64 13.61
CA GLU A 703 7.82 22.78 12.86
C GLU A 703 7.88 22.55 11.35
N TYR A 704 8.97 21.99 10.84
CA TYR A 704 9.12 21.66 9.43
C TYR A 704 8.05 20.66 8.98
N PHE A 705 7.79 19.59 9.76
CA PHE A 705 6.74 18.62 9.46
C PHE A 705 5.36 19.30 9.34
N THR A 706 5.02 20.17 10.31
CA THR A 706 3.73 20.84 10.35
C THR A 706 3.61 21.87 9.20
N ASN A 707 4.68 22.62 8.92
CA ASN A 707 4.76 23.57 7.81
C ASN A 707 4.72 22.86 6.45
N TYR A 708 5.22 21.62 6.35
CA TYR A 708 5.11 20.82 5.14
C TYR A 708 3.65 20.56 4.76
N ILE A 709 2.80 20.21 5.72
CA ILE A 709 1.35 19.98 5.46
C ILE A 709 0.68 21.27 4.93
N VAL A 710 1.04 22.42 5.49
CA VAL A 710 0.50 23.73 5.09
C VAL A 710 0.88 24.12 3.65
N ASN A 711 2.13 23.83 3.28
CA ASN A 711 2.75 24.36 2.05
C ASN A 711 2.83 23.33 0.91
N GLU A 712 2.24 22.14 1.08
CA GLU A 712 2.25 21.12 0.05
C GLU A 712 1.34 21.52 -1.11
N SER A 713 1.92 21.74 -2.30
CA SER A 713 1.23 22.21 -3.51
C SER A 713 1.39 21.28 -4.73
N LEU A 714 2.10 20.15 -4.57
CA LEU A 714 2.45 19.27 -5.69
C LEU A 714 1.22 18.78 -6.46
N GLY A 715 0.15 18.42 -5.74
CA GLY A 715 -1.10 17.95 -6.33
C GLY A 715 -1.83 19.02 -7.12
N ILE A 716 -1.84 20.25 -6.60
CA ILE A 716 -2.48 21.41 -7.27
C ILE A 716 -1.76 21.69 -8.60
N ILE A 717 -0.41 21.76 -8.55
CA ILE A 717 0.43 22.02 -9.73
C ILE A 717 0.22 20.92 -10.79
N ALA A 718 0.25 19.65 -10.39
CA ALA A 718 0.08 18.53 -11.30
C ALA A 718 -1.32 18.52 -11.96
N ASN A 719 -2.38 18.81 -11.19
CA ASN A 719 -3.74 18.94 -11.72
C ASN A 719 -3.86 20.10 -12.71
N ALA A 720 -3.32 21.27 -12.36
CA ALA A 720 -3.31 22.42 -13.25
C ALA A 720 -2.60 22.12 -14.57
N HIS A 721 -1.43 21.45 -14.52
CA HIS A 721 -0.73 21.03 -15.71
C HIS A 721 -1.58 20.13 -16.63
N VAL A 722 -2.26 19.14 -16.06
CA VAL A 722 -3.16 18.25 -16.84
C VAL A 722 -4.27 19.04 -17.52
N VAL A 723 -4.92 19.98 -16.81
CA VAL A 723 -6.01 20.81 -17.35
C VAL A 723 -5.52 21.72 -18.48
N PHE A 724 -4.39 22.41 -18.26
CA PHE A 724 -3.83 23.29 -19.32
C PHE A 724 -3.36 22.47 -20.53
N ALA A 725 -2.70 21.32 -20.32
CA ALA A 725 -2.26 20.45 -21.42
C ALA A 725 -3.43 19.87 -22.22
N ASP A 726 -4.59 19.66 -21.61
CA ASP A 726 -5.80 19.18 -22.27
C ASP A 726 -6.51 20.28 -23.08
N ARG A 727 -6.50 21.53 -22.60
CA ARG A 727 -7.21 22.66 -23.22
C ARG A 727 -6.40 23.44 -24.25
N GLN A 728 -5.08 23.53 -24.08
CA GLN A 728 -4.23 24.37 -24.94
C GLN A 728 -3.87 23.66 -26.23
N SER A 729 -3.81 24.39 -27.33
CA SER A 729 -3.44 23.84 -28.64
C SER A 729 -2.01 23.31 -28.69
N LEU A 730 -1.11 23.92 -27.94
CA LEU A 730 0.30 23.49 -27.80
C LEU A 730 0.48 22.40 -26.74
N LYS A 731 -0.61 21.93 -26.12
CA LYS A 731 -0.61 20.87 -25.10
C LYS A 731 0.44 21.18 -23.99
N ALA A 732 1.34 20.25 -23.69
CA ALA A 732 2.37 20.41 -22.66
C ALA A 732 3.48 21.44 -23.02
N GLU A 733 3.54 21.95 -24.24
CA GLU A 733 4.45 23.05 -24.64
C GLU A 733 3.84 24.45 -24.44
N SER A 734 2.60 24.55 -23.95
CA SER A 734 2.03 25.85 -23.62
C SER A 734 2.83 26.54 -22.52
N THR A 735 2.87 27.89 -22.55
CA THR A 735 3.60 28.68 -21.55
C THR A 735 3.16 28.38 -20.11
N GLN A 736 1.87 28.08 -19.90
CA GLN A 736 1.32 27.66 -18.62
C GLN A 736 1.88 26.31 -18.18
N CYS A 737 1.93 25.32 -19.08
CA CYS A 737 2.47 24.00 -18.76
C CYS A 737 3.98 24.04 -18.49
N ILE A 738 4.76 24.80 -19.24
CA ILE A 738 6.20 24.97 -18.96
C ILE A 738 6.42 25.58 -17.59
N LYS A 739 5.67 26.65 -17.25
CA LYS A 739 5.77 27.28 -15.93
C LYS A 739 5.36 26.32 -14.79
N LEU A 740 4.31 25.53 -15.00
CA LEU A 740 3.90 24.50 -14.05
C LEU A 740 4.94 23.39 -13.92
N ALA A 741 5.66 23.04 -14.99
CA ALA A 741 6.74 22.05 -14.93
C ALA A 741 7.93 22.54 -14.06
N GLU A 742 8.30 23.82 -14.14
CA GLU A 742 9.29 24.43 -13.26
C GLU A 742 8.86 24.36 -11.79
N LEU A 743 7.62 24.79 -11.49
CA LEU A 743 7.06 24.73 -10.15
C LEU A 743 6.92 23.29 -9.63
N PHE A 744 6.60 22.36 -10.50
CA PHE A 744 6.50 20.94 -10.17
C PHE A 744 7.84 20.36 -9.72
N SER A 745 8.94 20.71 -10.40
CA SER A 745 10.29 20.31 -9.99
C SER A 745 10.62 20.79 -8.57
N ILE A 746 10.31 22.05 -8.25
CA ILE A 746 10.50 22.61 -6.90
C ILE A 746 9.63 21.84 -5.88
N ALA A 747 8.35 21.58 -6.19
CA ALA A 747 7.44 20.89 -5.29
C ALA A 747 7.84 19.42 -5.04
N VAL A 748 8.38 18.71 -6.04
CA VAL A 748 8.90 17.33 -5.88
C VAL A 748 10.07 17.31 -4.91
N ASP A 749 10.92 18.32 -4.93
CA ASP A 749 12.11 18.39 -4.07
C ASP A 749 11.85 19.05 -2.71
N TYR A 750 10.67 19.62 -2.48
CA TYR A 750 10.32 20.25 -1.20
C TYR A 750 10.62 19.39 0.03
N PRO A 751 10.35 18.06 0.06
CA PRO A 751 10.70 17.18 1.19
C PRO A 751 12.21 17.07 1.48
N LYS A 752 13.07 17.54 0.58
CA LYS A 752 14.53 17.48 0.73
C LYS A 752 15.15 18.88 0.88
N THR A 753 14.56 19.88 0.21
CA THR A 753 15.09 21.25 0.16
C THR A 753 14.52 22.15 1.25
N GLY A 754 13.27 21.89 1.66
CA GLY A 754 12.52 22.77 2.55
C GLY A 754 11.94 24.01 1.83
N VAL A 755 12.06 24.11 0.50
CA VAL A 755 11.58 25.22 -0.31
C VAL A 755 10.25 24.89 -0.95
N PRO A 756 9.12 25.50 -0.53
CA PRO A 756 7.80 25.22 -1.11
C PRO A 756 7.64 25.90 -2.49
N ALA A 757 6.93 25.26 -3.39
CA ALA A 757 6.52 25.86 -4.66
C ALA A 757 5.26 26.70 -4.48
N GLN A 758 5.30 27.98 -4.88
CA GLN A 758 4.15 28.89 -4.84
C GLN A 758 3.53 28.98 -6.24
N ILE A 759 2.27 28.54 -6.35
CA ILE A 759 1.53 28.61 -7.63
C ILE A 759 0.91 30.00 -7.81
N PRO A 760 1.21 30.72 -8.92
CA PRO A 760 0.58 31.99 -9.22
C PRO A 760 -0.95 31.86 -9.44
N HIS A 761 -1.71 32.90 -9.09
CA HIS A 761 -3.17 32.87 -9.17
C HIS A 761 -3.69 32.55 -10.57
N GLU A 762 -3.03 33.02 -11.63
CA GLU A 762 -3.38 32.78 -13.04
C GLU A 762 -3.23 31.30 -13.47
N LEU A 763 -2.51 30.49 -12.70
CA LEU A 763 -2.29 29.06 -12.96
C LEU A 763 -3.25 28.18 -12.13
N HIS A 764 -4.11 28.78 -11.29
CA HIS A 764 -5.16 28.02 -10.62
C HIS A 764 -6.30 27.68 -11.57
N VAL A 765 -6.76 26.44 -11.50
CA VAL A 765 -7.86 25.92 -12.35
C VAL A 765 -9.14 25.77 -11.53
N LYS A 766 -10.29 26.09 -12.16
CA LYS A 766 -11.63 25.99 -11.54
C LYS A 766 -12.50 24.89 -12.14
N GLU A 767 -12.23 24.50 -13.39
CA GLU A 767 -12.95 23.44 -14.09
C GLU A 767 -12.01 22.30 -14.48
N TYR A 768 -12.48 21.08 -14.36
CA TYR A 768 -11.68 19.87 -14.55
C TYR A 768 -12.25 19.01 -15.69
N PRO A 769 -11.42 18.26 -16.43
CA PRO A 769 -11.90 17.32 -17.45
C PRO A 769 -12.66 16.15 -16.80
N ASP A 770 -13.64 15.61 -17.52
CA ASP A 770 -14.49 14.49 -17.12
C ASP A 770 -13.72 13.25 -16.63
N PHE A 771 -12.53 12.99 -17.18
CA PHE A 771 -11.70 11.85 -16.80
C PHE A 771 -11.00 12.01 -15.43
N MET A 772 -11.06 13.18 -14.82
CA MET A 772 -10.52 13.39 -13.46
C MET A 772 -11.55 13.06 -12.37
N GLU A 773 -12.82 12.84 -12.73
CA GLU A 773 -13.93 12.46 -11.84
C GLU A 773 -14.06 13.34 -10.58
N LYS A 774 -13.83 14.66 -10.71
CA LYS A 774 -13.99 15.64 -9.63
C LYS A 774 -15.48 15.98 -9.47
N LEU A 775 -16.17 15.20 -8.61
CA LEU A 775 -17.62 15.31 -8.41
C LEU A 775 -18.05 16.61 -7.70
N ASP A 776 -17.14 17.20 -6.94
CA ASP A 776 -17.28 18.42 -6.13
C ASP A 776 -16.96 19.71 -6.89
N ARG A 777 -16.58 19.61 -8.17
CA ARG A 777 -16.09 20.72 -9.01
C ARG A 777 -16.82 20.80 -10.34
N ALA A 778 -16.76 21.97 -10.96
CA ALA A 778 -17.20 22.11 -12.35
C ALA A 778 -16.34 21.23 -13.27
N THR A 779 -17.00 20.49 -14.16
CA THR A 779 -16.34 19.58 -15.10
C THR A 779 -16.74 19.88 -16.53
N TYR A 780 -15.81 19.63 -17.47
CA TYR A 780 -16.04 19.68 -18.90
C TYR A 780 -15.71 18.34 -19.57
N VAL A 781 -16.29 18.09 -20.73
CA VAL A 781 -15.99 16.91 -21.55
C VAL A 781 -14.70 17.17 -22.34
N SER A 782 -13.64 16.43 -22.03
CA SER A 782 -12.36 16.55 -22.72
C SER A 782 -12.45 16.03 -24.16
N GLU A 783 -11.99 16.82 -25.14
CA GLU A 783 -11.86 16.41 -26.54
C GLU A 783 -10.51 15.73 -26.82
N GLY A 784 -9.57 15.81 -25.87
CA GLY A 784 -8.25 15.20 -25.94
C GLY A 784 -8.26 13.67 -25.86
N VAL A 785 -7.13 13.07 -26.17
CA VAL A 785 -6.98 11.60 -26.22
C VAL A 785 -7.31 10.94 -24.89
N ILE A 786 -6.91 11.54 -23.75
CA ILE A 786 -7.16 10.95 -22.41
C ILE A 786 -8.67 10.90 -22.13
N GLY A 787 -9.44 11.95 -22.49
CA GLY A 787 -10.90 11.95 -22.36
C GLY A 787 -11.57 10.87 -23.23
N LYS A 788 -11.08 10.66 -24.46
CA LYS A 788 -11.59 9.59 -25.33
C LYS A 788 -11.30 8.20 -24.73
N LEU A 789 -10.07 7.95 -24.29
CA LEU A 789 -9.65 6.70 -23.64
C LEU A 789 -10.50 6.41 -22.40
N TYR A 790 -10.72 7.41 -21.54
CA TYR A 790 -11.56 7.30 -20.33
C TYR A 790 -13.00 6.89 -20.67
N ARG A 791 -13.65 7.58 -21.63
CA ARG A 791 -15.05 7.31 -21.98
C ARG A 791 -15.26 5.96 -22.63
N GLU A 792 -14.28 5.46 -23.38
CA GLU A 792 -14.32 4.11 -23.96
C GLU A 792 -14.33 3.04 -22.87
N ILE A 793 -13.43 3.15 -21.87
CA ILE A 793 -13.37 2.20 -20.76
C ILE A 793 -14.58 2.33 -19.82
N LYS A 794 -15.13 3.52 -19.62
CA LYS A 794 -16.34 3.73 -18.81
C LYS A 794 -17.53 2.89 -19.29
N LYS A 795 -17.58 2.53 -20.57
CA LYS A 795 -18.60 1.66 -21.16
C LYS A 795 -18.41 0.18 -20.79
N GLN A 796 -17.20 -0.20 -20.36
CA GLN A 796 -16.89 -1.58 -19.95
C GLN A 796 -17.41 -1.81 -18.52
N ASN A 797 -18.27 -2.81 -18.33
CA ASN A 797 -18.76 -3.16 -17.00
C ASN A 797 -18.04 -4.42 -16.48
N PRO A 798 -17.18 -4.33 -15.47
CA PRO A 798 -16.52 -5.49 -14.89
C PRO A 798 -17.51 -6.26 -14.00
N HIS A 799 -18.15 -7.30 -14.53
CA HIS A 799 -18.89 -8.26 -13.71
C HIS A 799 -17.91 -9.27 -13.09
N ILE A 800 -17.80 -9.26 -11.78
CA ILE A 800 -17.14 -10.30 -10.99
C ILE A 800 -18.23 -11.31 -10.61
N ARG A 801 -18.10 -12.56 -11.06
CA ARG A 801 -19.02 -13.62 -10.68
C ARG A 801 -18.77 -14.00 -9.22
N HIS A 802 -19.84 -14.03 -8.43
CA HIS A 802 -19.77 -14.52 -7.06
C HIS A 802 -19.75 -16.06 -7.05
N PHE A 803 -18.95 -16.61 -6.16
CA PHE A 803 -18.95 -18.04 -5.89
C PHE A 803 -20.18 -18.39 -5.05
N THR A 804 -21.09 -19.17 -5.62
CA THR A 804 -22.34 -19.60 -4.99
C THR A 804 -22.31 -21.08 -4.70
N LYS A 805 -23.25 -21.58 -3.88
CA LYS A 805 -23.40 -23.01 -3.59
C LYS A 805 -23.62 -23.84 -4.87
N ASP A 806 -24.36 -23.28 -5.84
CA ASP A 806 -24.62 -23.95 -7.12
C ASP A 806 -23.33 -24.07 -7.94
N VAL A 807 -22.49 -23.01 -7.96
CA VAL A 807 -21.18 -23.05 -8.62
C VAL A 807 -20.27 -24.08 -7.93
N ALA A 808 -20.28 -24.18 -6.59
CA ALA A 808 -19.55 -25.21 -5.86
C ALA A 808 -19.98 -26.62 -6.27
N THR A 809 -21.27 -26.84 -6.38
CA THR A 809 -21.83 -28.14 -6.80
C THR A 809 -21.39 -28.52 -8.22
N LEU A 810 -21.37 -27.55 -9.15
CA LEU A 810 -21.00 -27.79 -10.55
C LEU A 810 -19.49 -27.93 -10.76
N SER A 811 -18.68 -27.33 -9.91
CA SER A 811 -17.23 -27.26 -10.05
C SER A 811 -16.46 -28.27 -9.20
N TYR A 812 -17.14 -29.02 -8.34
CA TYR A 812 -16.49 -30.03 -7.51
C TYR A 812 -15.82 -31.13 -8.35
N ASP A 813 -14.49 -31.20 -8.26
CA ASP A 813 -13.68 -32.10 -9.07
C ASP A 813 -13.43 -33.42 -8.33
N THR A 814 -14.15 -34.47 -8.71
CA THR A 814 -14.00 -35.80 -8.13
C THR A 814 -12.64 -36.46 -8.40
N ASP A 815 -11.88 -35.98 -9.39
CA ASP A 815 -10.51 -36.46 -9.64
C ASP A 815 -9.56 -36.15 -8.49
N LEU A 816 -9.83 -35.12 -7.74
CA LEU A 816 -9.01 -34.70 -6.58
C LEU A 816 -9.31 -35.55 -5.33
N ILE A 817 -10.29 -36.45 -5.39
CA ILE A 817 -10.62 -37.33 -4.27
C ILE A 817 -9.85 -38.63 -4.42
N VAL A 818 -9.13 -38.99 -3.36
CA VAL A 818 -8.32 -40.22 -3.29
C VAL A 818 -8.69 -41.02 -2.04
N ASP A 819 -8.44 -42.33 -2.07
CA ASP A 819 -8.74 -43.22 -0.95
C ASP A 819 -8.02 -42.81 0.34
N GLY A 820 -8.67 -42.95 1.49
CA GLY A 820 -8.12 -42.57 2.80
C GLY A 820 -8.27 -41.09 3.16
N TYR A 821 -8.88 -40.25 2.33
CA TYR A 821 -9.08 -38.82 2.66
C TYR A 821 -9.99 -38.62 3.89
N GLN A 822 -10.89 -39.56 4.14
CA GLN A 822 -11.85 -39.50 5.25
C GLN A 822 -11.16 -39.41 6.61
N ASP A 823 -10.01 -40.04 6.77
CA ASP A 823 -9.24 -40.08 8.02
C ASP A 823 -8.74 -38.71 8.43
N TYR A 824 -8.60 -37.77 7.48
CA TYR A 824 -8.09 -36.43 7.67
C TYR A 824 -9.17 -35.34 7.71
N ILE A 825 -10.46 -35.68 7.59
CA ILE A 825 -11.54 -34.68 7.51
C ILE A 825 -11.62 -33.80 8.76
N THR A 826 -11.57 -34.39 9.97
CA THR A 826 -11.72 -33.66 11.24
C THR A 826 -10.61 -32.64 11.42
N GLU A 827 -9.39 -33.03 11.05
CA GLU A 827 -8.23 -32.15 11.08
C GLU A 827 -8.32 -31.06 10.00
N ALA A 828 -8.72 -31.43 8.79
CA ALA A 828 -8.89 -30.49 7.68
C ALA A 828 -9.93 -29.41 7.98
N VAL A 829 -11.03 -29.74 8.64
CA VAL A 829 -12.05 -28.79 9.12
C VAL A 829 -11.42 -27.78 10.08
N TRP A 830 -10.65 -28.26 11.07
CA TRP A 830 -10.02 -27.37 12.04
C TRP A 830 -9.02 -26.40 11.40
N PHE A 831 -8.16 -26.89 10.49
CA PHE A 831 -7.21 -26.00 9.77
C PHE A 831 -7.92 -25.04 8.83
N LYS A 832 -9.03 -25.47 8.21
CA LYS A 832 -9.86 -24.60 7.37
C LYS A 832 -10.46 -23.45 8.20
N GLU A 833 -11.00 -23.74 9.39
CA GLU A 833 -11.52 -22.72 10.30
C GLU A 833 -10.43 -21.71 10.71
N GLU A 834 -9.23 -22.18 11.03
CA GLU A 834 -8.10 -21.33 11.43
C GLU A 834 -7.62 -20.45 10.26
N TYR A 835 -7.52 -21.03 9.06
CA TYR A 835 -7.16 -20.30 7.85
C TYR A 835 -8.20 -19.22 7.52
N ASP A 836 -9.47 -19.59 7.52
CA ASP A 836 -10.57 -18.66 7.21
C ASP A 836 -10.64 -17.54 8.25
N PHE A 837 -10.40 -17.84 9.52
CA PHE A 837 -10.33 -16.84 10.58
C PHE A 837 -9.20 -15.83 10.31
N LYS A 838 -7.98 -16.30 10.04
CA LYS A 838 -6.82 -15.41 9.81
C LYS A 838 -6.98 -14.60 8.53
N LEU A 839 -7.40 -15.21 7.43
CA LEU A 839 -7.59 -14.50 6.16
C LEU A 839 -8.77 -13.52 6.23
N GLY A 840 -9.88 -13.93 6.84
CA GLY A 840 -11.06 -13.09 7.05
C GLY A 840 -10.76 -11.87 7.91
N ASN A 841 -9.89 -12.04 8.92
CA ASN A 841 -9.44 -10.93 9.78
C ASN A 841 -8.60 -9.92 8.98
N LEU A 842 -7.69 -10.38 8.14
CA LEU A 842 -6.93 -9.49 7.25
C LEU A 842 -7.87 -8.74 6.29
N MET A 843 -8.83 -9.42 5.69
CA MET A 843 -9.81 -8.79 4.79
C MET A 843 -10.63 -7.71 5.49
N GLU A 844 -11.13 -7.98 6.69
CA GLU A 844 -11.95 -7.05 7.45
C GLU A 844 -11.14 -5.86 7.96
N HIS A 845 -9.93 -6.12 8.47
CA HIS A 845 -9.04 -5.08 8.96
C HIS A 845 -8.72 -4.04 7.87
N TYR A 846 -8.39 -4.49 6.66
CA TYR A 846 -8.07 -3.61 5.54
C TYR A 846 -9.29 -3.17 4.72
N GLY A 847 -10.49 -3.59 5.08
CA GLY A 847 -11.73 -3.27 4.35
C GLY A 847 -11.75 -3.83 2.93
N ILE A 848 -11.15 -5.01 2.72
CA ILE A 848 -11.10 -5.72 1.44
C ILE A 848 -12.31 -6.64 1.35
N ASN A 849 -13.14 -6.47 0.34
CA ASN A 849 -14.44 -7.14 0.25
C ASN A 849 -14.38 -8.55 -0.34
N SER A 850 -13.34 -8.91 -1.07
CA SER A 850 -13.26 -10.22 -1.72
C SER A 850 -11.95 -10.95 -1.46
N GLU A 851 -12.05 -12.27 -1.30
CA GLU A 851 -10.89 -13.16 -1.18
C GLU A 851 -9.96 -13.04 -2.40
N ALA A 852 -10.52 -12.87 -3.59
CA ALA A 852 -9.76 -12.75 -4.82
C ALA A 852 -8.85 -11.50 -4.81
N GLU A 853 -9.32 -10.39 -4.26
CA GLU A 853 -8.50 -9.17 -4.13
C GLU A 853 -7.30 -9.39 -3.22
N ILE A 854 -7.53 -9.95 -2.03
CA ILE A 854 -6.44 -10.12 -1.05
C ILE A 854 -5.42 -11.19 -1.48
N ILE A 855 -5.90 -12.29 -2.06
CA ILE A 855 -5.03 -13.38 -2.52
C ILE A 855 -4.21 -12.99 -3.75
N SER A 856 -4.82 -12.30 -4.74
CA SER A 856 -4.11 -11.85 -5.94
C SER A 856 -3.25 -10.60 -5.71
N GLY A 857 -3.50 -9.86 -4.62
CA GLY A 857 -2.94 -8.53 -4.40
C GLY A 857 -3.47 -7.45 -5.35
N CYS A 858 -4.52 -7.77 -6.13
CA CYS A 858 -5.23 -6.84 -7.03
C CYS A 858 -6.36 -6.15 -6.26
N ILE A 859 -6.00 -5.33 -5.29
CA ILE A 859 -6.95 -4.68 -4.39
C ILE A 859 -7.66 -3.55 -5.13
N LEU A 860 -8.98 -3.66 -5.29
CA LEU A 860 -9.82 -2.67 -5.94
C LEU A 860 -10.18 -1.53 -4.99
N LYS A 861 -10.48 -1.87 -3.73
CA LYS A 861 -10.85 -0.91 -2.70
C LYS A 861 -10.29 -1.35 -1.34
N MET A 862 -9.78 -0.40 -0.58
CA MET A 862 -9.38 -0.55 0.83
C MET A 862 -10.18 0.43 1.69
N ALA A 863 -10.19 0.22 3.00
CA ALA A 863 -10.68 1.21 3.93
C ALA A 863 -9.86 2.51 3.84
N LYS A 864 -10.50 3.66 4.06
CA LYS A 864 -9.90 4.99 3.85
C LYS A 864 -8.67 5.26 4.73
N ASN A 865 -8.59 4.60 5.88
CA ASN A 865 -7.52 4.75 6.86
C ASN A 865 -6.20 4.06 6.50
N PHE A 866 -6.09 3.44 5.33
CA PHE A 866 -4.88 2.76 4.87
C PHE A 866 -4.29 3.42 3.62
N THR A 867 -2.94 3.50 3.58
CA THR A 867 -2.21 3.98 2.40
C THR A 867 -1.95 2.82 1.45
N LYS A 868 -2.39 2.97 0.22
CA LYS A 868 -2.53 1.86 -0.72
C LYS A 868 -1.22 1.18 -1.14
N LYS A 869 -0.08 1.87 -1.13
CA LYS A 869 1.17 1.27 -1.63
C LYS A 869 1.91 0.48 -0.55
N SER A 870 2.20 1.10 0.60
CA SER A 870 2.94 0.44 1.69
C SER A 870 2.13 -0.68 2.32
N ASP A 871 0.81 -0.44 2.51
CA ASP A 871 -0.07 -1.42 3.13
C ASP A 871 -0.39 -2.57 2.17
N ALA A 872 -0.50 -2.32 0.86
CA ALA A 872 -0.64 -3.39 -0.14
C ALA A 872 0.58 -4.34 -0.19
N ASP A 873 1.79 -3.82 -0.01
CA ASP A 873 2.99 -4.66 0.07
C ASP A 873 3.00 -5.49 1.37
N ALA A 874 2.60 -4.88 2.50
CA ALA A 874 2.46 -5.58 3.77
C ALA A 874 1.37 -6.67 3.70
N ILE A 875 0.23 -6.39 3.07
CA ILE A 875 -0.85 -7.36 2.86
C ILE A 875 -0.36 -8.55 2.01
N ARG A 876 0.34 -8.29 0.89
CA ARG A 876 0.89 -9.37 0.06
C ARG A 876 1.84 -10.27 0.82
N LEU A 877 2.71 -9.69 1.63
CA LEU A 877 3.63 -10.45 2.48
C LEU A 877 2.90 -11.20 3.60
N ALA A 878 1.87 -10.59 4.21
CA ALA A 878 1.03 -11.24 5.22
C ALA A 878 0.30 -12.46 4.66
N VAL A 879 -0.26 -12.35 3.47
CA VAL A 879 -0.92 -13.49 2.77
C VAL A 879 0.11 -14.57 2.42
N LYS A 880 1.30 -14.18 1.98
CA LYS A 880 2.41 -15.13 1.75
C LYS A 880 2.79 -15.87 3.02
N SER A 881 2.94 -15.14 4.14
CA SER A 881 3.24 -15.72 5.45
C SER A 881 2.14 -16.68 5.91
N LEU A 882 0.86 -16.30 5.78
CA LEU A 882 -0.28 -17.17 6.09
C LEU A 882 -0.27 -18.46 5.26
N ARG A 883 0.06 -18.37 3.96
CA ARG A 883 0.17 -19.55 3.11
C ARG A 883 1.34 -20.45 3.49
N LYS A 884 2.47 -19.88 3.89
CA LYS A 884 3.63 -20.60 4.42
C LYS A 884 3.26 -21.32 5.73
N GLU A 885 2.56 -20.63 6.61
CA GLU A 885 2.02 -21.18 7.86
C GLU A 885 1.07 -22.36 7.59
N ALA A 886 0.12 -22.22 6.66
CA ALA A 886 -0.78 -23.32 6.26
C ALA A 886 0.01 -24.53 5.70
N ARG A 887 1.07 -24.31 4.92
CA ARG A 887 1.95 -25.38 4.47
C ARG A 887 2.71 -26.07 5.62
N SER A 888 3.09 -25.33 6.66
CA SER A 888 3.71 -25.89 7.86
C SER A 888 2.73 -26.82 8.59
N TRP A 889 1.48 -26.38 8.81
CA TRP A 889 0.43 -27.23 9.40
C TRP A 889 0.23 -28.53 8.62
N PHE A 890 0.28 -28.41 7.29
CA PHE A 890 0.17 -29.59 6.42
C PHE A 890 1.34 -30.57 6.58
N SER A 891 2.54 -30.09 6.81
CA SER A 891 3.80 -30.89 6.85
C SER A 891 4.02 -31.56 8.20
N GLU A 892 3.60 -30.96 9.33
CA GLU A 892 3.92 -31.42 10.68
C GLU A 892 3.25 -32.73 11.07
N MET A 893 2.15 -33.10 10.41
CA MET A 893 1.36 -34.29 10.74
C MET A 893 1.63 -35.53 9.86
N GLY A 894 2.78 -35.60 9.22
CA GLY A 894 3.15 -36.67 8.30
C GLY A 894 4.48 -37.38 8.62
N SER A 895 5.03 -37.25 9.81
CA SER A 895 6.31 -37.83 10.18
C SER A 895 6.21 -39.27 10.73
N ASP A 896 5.25 -40.06 10.26
CA ASP A 896 5.31 -41.50 10.48
C ASP A 896 6.36 -42.10 9.54
N GLU A 897 7.41 -42.65 10.12
CA GLU A 897 8.55 -43.31 9.47
C GLU A 897 8.18 -44.57 8.64
N SER A 898 6.90 -44.87 8.47
CA SER A 898 6.44 -45.93 7.61
C SER A 898 6.43 -45.49 6.15
N GLY A 899 7.02 -46.26 5.23
CA GLY A 899 7.28 -45.94 3.82
C GLY A 899 6.08 -45.56 2.93
N ASP A 900 4.94 -45.19 3.50
CA ASP A 900 3.67 -44.77 2.88
C ASP A 900 3.41 -43.26 3.00
N GLY A 901 4.36 -42.46 3.50
CA GLY A 901 4.21 -41.03 3.76
C GLY A 901 3.70 -40.19 2.56
N HIS A 902 4.01 -40.63 1.33
CA HIS A 902 3.52 -39.96 0.11
C HIS A 902 2.00 -40.17 -0.10
N LYS A 903 1.45 -41.34 0.23
CA LYS A 903 0.01 -41.60 0.11
C LYS A 903 -0.77 -40.83 1.15
N ALA A 904 -0.26 -40.76 2.38
CA ALA A 904 -0.83 -39.97 3.46
C ALA A 904 -0.93 -38.47 3.10
N LEU A 905 0.14 -37.88 2.54
CA LEU A 905 0.14 -36.47 2.11
C LEU A 905 -0.88 -36.20 0.99
N VAL A 906 -1.05 -37.15 0.05
CA VAL A 906 -2.02 -37.01 -1.04
C VAL A 906 -3.46 -37.14 -0.51
N ALA A 907 -3.74 -38.04 0.43
CA ALA A 907 -5.02 -38.19 1.09
C ALA A 907 -5.38 -36.95 1.93
N LYS A 908 -4.43 -36.39 2.65
CA LYS A 908 -4.57 -35.14 3.42
C LYS A 908 -4.90 -33.95 2.51
N ALA A 909 -4.20 -33.78 1.37
CA ALA A 909 -4.52 -32.73 0.41
C ALA A 909 -5.93 -32.89 -0.18
N SER A 910 -6.34 -34.14 -0.47
CA SER A 910 -7.70 -34.47 -0.90
C SER A 910 -8.75 -34.10 0.15
N ALA A 911 -8.48 -34.31 1.44
CA ALA A 911 -9.36 -33.91 2.53
C ALA A 911 -9.49 -32.37 2.61
N TRP A 912 -8.38 -31.61 2.46
CA TRP A 912 -8.41 -30.15 2.44
C TRP A 912 -9.26 -29.61 1.28
N TYR A 913 -9.16 -30.24 0.09
CA TYR A 913 -10.00 -29.90 -1.05
C TYR A 913 -11.47 -30.21 -0.76
N HIS A 914 -11.76 -31.41 -0.24
CA HIS A 914 -13.13 -31.87 0.05
C HIS A 914 -13.85 -30.94 1.04
N VAL A 915 -13.26 -30.63 2.19
CA VAL A 915 -13.89 -29.75 3.22
C VAL A 915 -14.09 -28.31 2.73
N THR A 916 -13.45 -27.92 1.62
CA THR A 916 -13.59 -26.58 1.06
C THR A 916 -14.60 -26.54 -0.08
N TYR A 917 -14.55 -27.52 -1.02
CA TYR A 917 -15.31 -27.48 -2.27
C TYR A 917 -16.58 -28.34 -2.26
N HIS A 918 -16.70 -29.32 -1.35
CA HIS A 918 -17.89 -30.17 -1.33
C HIS A 918 -19.10 -29.39 -0.78
N PRO A 919 -20.28 -29.47 -1.46
CA PRO A 919 -21.45 -28.64 -1.13
C PRO A 919 -21.97 -28.76 0.29
N GLN A 920 -21.72 -29.89 0.98
CA GLN A 920 -22.14 -30.09 2.37
C GLN A 920 -21.42 -29.15 3.37
N TYR A 921 -20.22 -28.68 3.03
CA TYR A 921 -19.44 -27.79 3.88
C TYR A 921 -19.68 -26.31 3.58
N TRP A 922 -20.55 -26.01 2.60
CA TRP A 922 -20.89 -24.63 2.26
C TRP A 922 -21.51 -23.90 3.46
N GLY A 923 -20.85 -22.84 3.93
CA GLY A 923 -21.32 -22.01 5.03
C GLY A 923 -21.06 -22.59 6.44
N CYS A 924 -20.53 -23.80 6.59
CA CYS A 924 -20.28 -24.44 7.90
C CYS A 924 -19.27 -23.67 8.77
N TYR A 925 -18.34 -22.95 8.16
CA TYR A 925 -17.27 -22.21 8.85
C TYR A 925 -17.67 -20.79 9.27
N ASN A 926 -18.89 -20.38 8.96
CA ASN A 926 -19.40 -19.04 9.18
C ASN A 926 -20.42 -18.97 10.33
N GLU A 927 -20.55 -20.04 11.12
CA GLU A 927 -21.49 -20.08 12.24
C GLU A 927 -21.18 -18.98 13.28
N GLY A 928 -22.16 -18.11 13.48
CA GLY A 928 -22.05 -16.94 14.38
C GLY A 928 -21.56 -15.65 13.73
N TYR A 929 -21.20 -15.68 12.46
CA TYR A 929 -20.82 -14.50 11.66
C TYR A 929 -21.76 -14.39 10.46
N ASP A 930 -22.97 -13.92 10.65
CA ASP A 930 -23.93 -13.67 9.57
C ASP A 930 -23.25 -12.87 8.44
N HIS A 931 -23.11 -13.47 7.26
CA HIS A 931 -22.66 -12.88 5.97
C HIS A 931 -21.17 -12.90 5.63
N ARG A 932 -20.32 -13.70 6.24
CA ARG A 932 -18.98 -13.91 5.64
C ARG A 932 -19.08 -14.80 4.40
N PRO A 933 -18.42 -14.43 3.28
CA PRO A 933 -18.37 -15.29 2.11
C PRO A 933 -17.60 -16.58 2.44
N HIS A 934 -18.00 -17.68 1.82
CA HIS A 934 -17.26 -18.93 1.88
C HIS A 934 -15.92 -18.78 1.14
N LEU A 935 -14.79 -18.96 1.85
CA LEU A 935 -13.45 -18.82 1.27
C LEU A 935 -12.99 -20.14 0.64
N ILE A 936 -12.34 -20.05 -0.53
CA ILE A 936 -11.98 -21.23 -1.35
C ILE A 936 -10.48 -21.41 -1.59
N SER A 937 -9.63 -20.48 -1.13
CA SER A 937 -8.19 -20.54 -1.37
C SER A 937 -7.41 -21.52 -0.48
N PHE A 938 -8.02 -22.04 0.60
CA PHE A 938 -7.37 -22.89 1.59
C PHE A 938 -6.63 -24.10 0.98
N PRO A 939 -7.26 -24.99 0.18
CA PRO A 939 -6.59 -26.18 -0.35
C PRO A 939 -5.48 -25.83 -1.35
N TRP A 940 -5.57 -24.65 -1.99
CA TRP A 940 -4.56 -24.18 -2.94
C TRP A 940 -3.27 -23.70 -2.27
N CYS A 941 -3.23 -23.66 -0.93
CA CYS A 941 -1.96 -23.52 -0.21
C CYS A 941 -1.01 -24.70 -0.49
N VAL A 942 -1.56 -25.90 -0.72
CA VAL A 942 -0.84 -27.13 -1.07
C VAL A 942 -1.12 -27.58 -2.51
N TYR A 943 -1.26 -26.60 -3.41
CA TYR A 943 -1.62 -26.80 -4.83
C TYR A 943 -0.75 -27.84 -5.54
N ASP A 944 0.52 -27.93 -5.20
CA ASP A 944 1.48 -28.89 -5.75
C ASP A 944 1.03 -30.36 -5.54
N LYS A 945 0.41 -30.67 -4.41
CA LYS A 945 -0.12 -32.01 -4.13
C LYS A 945 -1.42 -32.26 -4.92
N LEU A 946 -2.31 -31.28 -5.00
CA LEU A 946 -3.56 -31.36 -5.77
C LEU A 946 -3.28 -31.51 -7.28
N ILE A 947 -2.33 -30.72 -7.80
CA ILE A 947 -1.88 -30.84 -9.20
C ILE A 947 -1.32 -32.23 -9.49
N LEU A 948 -0.51 -32.78 -8.59
CA LEU A 948 0.02 -34.13 -8.74
C LEU A 948 -1.10 -35.20 -8.83
N ILE A 949 -2.14 -35.09 -8.01
CA ILE A 949 -3.32 -35.96 -8.08
C ILE A 949 -3.97 -35.85 -9.47
N LYS A 950 -4.24 -34.62 -9.92
CA LYS A 950 -4.90 -34.35 -11.20
C LYS A 950 -4.09 -34.85 -12.39
N GLN A 951 -2.76 -34.61 -12.39
CA GLN A 951 -1.86 -35.09 -13.42
C GLN A 951 -1.85 -36.62 -13.53
N LYS A 952 -1.77 -37.34 -12.39
CA LYS A 952 -1.85 -38.81 -12.38
C LYS A 952 -3.16 -39.33 -12.98
N LYS A 953 -4.30 -38.70 -12.64
CA LYS A 953 -5.62 -39.08 -13.22
C LYS A 953 -5.66 -38.76 -14.72
N ASN A 954 -5.14 -37.62 -15.16
CA ASN A 954 -5.09 -37.26 -16.58
C ASN A 954 -4.20 -38.23 -17.39
N ILE A 955 -3.06 -38.65 -16.86
CA ILE A 955 -2.18 -39.66 -17.49
C ILE A 955 -2.91 -41.01 -17.59
N ALA A 956 -3.55 -41.47 -16.51
CA ALA A 956 -4.30 -42.72 -16.50
C ALA A 956 -5.43 -42.72 -17.54
N ARG A 957 -6.18 -41.62 -17.69
CA ARG A 957 -7.20 -41.45 -18.74
C ARG A 957 -6.61 -41.55 -20.16
N LYS A 958 -5.52 -40.82 -20.41
CA LYS A 958 -4.83 -40.84 -21.72
C LYS A 958 -4.35 -42.28 -22.05
N MET A 959 -3.79 -43.01 -21.07
CA MET A 959 -3.38 -44.40 -21.27
C MET A 959 -4.55 -45.31 -21.57
N LEU A 960 -5.67 -45.15 -20.87
CA LEU A 960 -6.89 -45.94 -21.12
C LEU A 960 -7.47 -45.64 -22.51
N ASP A 961 -7.52 -44.39 -22.92
CA ASP A 961 -7.97 -44.00 -24.26
C ASP A 961 -7.06 -44.57 -25.37
N LEU A 962 -5.75 -44.59 -25.15
CA LEU A 962 -4.77 -45.15 -26.06
C LEU A 962 -5.00 -46.70 -26.17
N GLN A 963 -5.16 -47.37 -25.05
CA GLN A 963 -5.47 -48.83 -25.02
C GLN A 963 -6.78 -49.12 -25.72
N ASN A 964 -7.83 -48.30 -25.51
CA ASN A 964 -9.11 -48.46 -26.18
C ASN A 964 -9.03 -48.24 -27.70
N ARG A 965 -8.23 -47.24 -28.15
CA ARG A 965 -7.94 -47.03 -29.59
C ARG A 965 -7.15 -48.18 -30.19
N MET A 966 -6.15 -48.70 -29.49
CA MET A 966 -5.40 -49.89 -29.95
C MET A 966 -6.30 -51.11 -30.08
N ARG A 967 -7.16 -51.37 -29.07
CA ARG A 967 -8.14 -52.49 -29.12
C ARG A 967 -9.13 -52.35 -30.29
N ARG A 968 -9.64 -51.13 -30.60
CA ARG A 968 -10.51 -50.89 -31.74
C ARG A 968 -9.80 -51.13 -33.07
N ASN A 969 -8.53 -50.73 -33.21
CA ASN A 969 -7.75 -50.96 -34.42
C ASN A 969 -7.39 -52.48 -34.60
N THR A 970 -7.24 -53.23 -33.52
CA THR A 970 -7.01 -54.70 -33.56
C THR A 970 -8.26 -55.49 -33.88
N ILE A 971 -9.46 -54.94 -33.68
CA ILE A 971 -10.76 -55.56 -34.01
C ILE A 971 -11.19 -55.23 -35.46
N LEU A 972 -10.65 -54.18 -36.06
CA LEU A 972 -10.98 -53.74 -37.43
C LEU A 972 -9.92 -54.15 -38.48
N GLY A 973 -8.83 -54.79 -38.11
CA GLY A 973 -7.84 -55.45 -38.95
C GLY A 973 -7.98 -56.98 -38.81
#